data_47aa439bcb370d371eff0a02bc4c4e0a
#
_entry.id   47aa439bcb370d371eff0a02bc4c4e0a
#
_cell.length_a   1.000
_cell.length_b   1.000
_cell.length_c   1.000
_cell.angle_alpha   90.00
_cell.angle_beta   90.00
_cell.angle_gamma   90.00
#
_symmetry.space_group_name_H-M   'P 1'
#
loop_
_entity.id
_entity.type
_entity.pdbx_description
1 polymer ?
#
loop_
_entity_poly.entity_id
_entity_poly.type
_entity_poly.pdbx_seq_one_letter_code
_entity_poly.pdbx_strand_id
1 'polypeptide(L)'
;MTNGLRKIELLAPAKNLECGIAAIDHGADAVYIGAAQFGARQTAGNSTEDIAELTRYAHQFGAAVYVTVNTIVYEKELHALEHLLRQLVEMGVDAILVQDMAVLEIYKELKAEYMKRGYRMPALHASTQTDNRSADKVKWLKENGFERVVLARELSLEEITNIHKAHPDVELEAFVHGALCVSYSGACYASQYFFNRSANRGECAQFCRMAFDLKDSDGETLIEDSYLLSLKDMCQLDRLGDLLEAGVCSLKVEGRLKDANYVKNVVATYSEALNAYIAKHSDKFCRSSFGKCSYTFTPALEKTFNRGFTHYFFNGRQKDISSFNTPKAMGEYVGYVKEIRRGSFNVAGTAMFANGDGLCFFNRQKKLEGFRVNRVENNRLFPLTMPKNLEPGMALYRNNDIEFERAMQGKTSTRKLQVRFVVDVVDGKLTFTATDECGRKTKVVLNENIEKAQKSQHDNIVKQLEKLGNTAWEAEDVRILNSADEFFIPSSRLAALRRELIEALENTAIPMTEGGDSLRNIKSASSSEGTTTVNADAINIANVANPIAQAYYAAHGVKNAPKAFELNPNYKVGSTTDASAVPPLMTCRYCLRYALGYCVKNDGKRPTWHEPLYLEAKNGMRVRLAFNCAKCQMEVHAE
;
A
#
# COMPACT_ATOMS: atom_id res chain seq x y z
N MET A 1 -12.13 -16.79 -20.28
CA MET A 1 -11.11 -17.85 -20.41
C MET A 1 -9.75 -17.22 -20.03
N THR A 2 -9.38 -17.33 -18.74
CA THR A 2 -8.10 -16.78 -18.22
C THR A 2 -7.16 -17.91 -17.75
N ASN A 3 -7.36 -19.14 -18.26
CA ASN A 3 -6.55 -20.29 -17.87
C ASN A 3 -5.09 -20.09 -18.27
N GLY A 4 -4.24 -19.84 -17.28
CA GLY A 4 -2.80 -19.68 -17.42
C GLY A 4 -2.24 -18.27 -17.23
N LEU A 5 -3.07 -17.22 -17.19
CA LEU A 5 -2.60 -15.84 -16.96
C LEU A 5 -2.33 -15.58 -15.48
N ARG A 6 -1.20 -14.93 -15.16
CA ARG A 6 -0.92 -14.50 -13.81
C ARG A 6 -1.71 -13.25 -13.48
N LYS A 7 -2.53 -13.34 -12.42
CA LYS A 7 -3.31 -12.21 -11.89
C LYS A 7 -2.38 -11.24 -11.18
N ILE A 8 -2.51 -9.96 -11.49
CA ILE A 8 -1.74 -8.88 -10.88
C ILE A 8 -2.67 -7.96 -10.10
N GLU A 9 -2.26 -7.63 -8.89
CA GLU A 9 -3.00 -6.84 -7.93
C GLU A 9 -2.31 -5.51 -7.67
N LEU A 10 -3.06 -4.42 -7.75
CA LEU A 10 -2.68 -3.12 -7.20
C LEU A 10 -3.33 -2.98 -5.82
N LEU A 11 -2.51 -3.04 -4.76
CA LEU A 11 -2.95 -3.00 -3.37
C LEU A 11 -2.79 -1.59 -2.79
N ALA A 12 -3.91 -0.94 -2.50
CA ALA A 12 -3.96 0.43 -2.02
C ALA A 12 -4.20 0.54 -0.50
N PRO A 13 -3.68 1.60 0.16
CA PRO A 13 -3.93 1.85 1.56
C PRO A 13 -5.32 2.46 1.78
N ALA A 14 -6.03 2.02 2.83
CA ALA A 14 -7.23 2.67 3.33
C ALA A 14 -7.00 3.15 4.77
N LYS A 15 -7.06 4.48 4.97
CA LYS A 15 -7.06 5.10 6.29
C LYS A 15 -8.40 4.88 6.98
N ASN A 16 -9.48 5.02 6.22
CA ASN A 16 -10.87 4.88 6.62
C ASN A 16 -11.70 4.38 5.42
N LEU A 17 -12.99 4.19 5.63
CA LEU A 17 -13.95 3.77 4.60
C LEU A 17 -13.89 4.64 3.34
N GLU A 18 -13.88 5.97 3.49
CA GLU A 18 -13.80 6.93 2.37
C GLU A 18 -12.54 6.69 1.51
N CYS A 19 -11.38 6.55 2.13
CA CYS A 19 -10.13 6.27 1.43
C CYS A 19 -10.17 4.90 0.72
N GLY A 20 -10.81 3.90 1.33
CA GLY A 20 -10.98 2.57 0.75
C GLY A 20 -11.85 2.59 -0.51
N ILE A 21 -13.00 3.23 -0.44
CA ILE A 21 -13.90 3.44 -1.60
C ILE A 21 -13.17 4.22 -2.70
N ALA A 22 -12.50 5.33 -2.33
CA ALA A 22 -11.73 6.11 -3.28
C ALA A 22 -10.64 5.29 -3.97
N ALA A 23 -9.94 4.39 -3.26
CA ALA A 23 -8.96 3.49 -3.84
C ALA A 23 -9.57 2.53 -4.87
N ILE A 24 -10.70 1.89 -4.53
CA ILE A 24 -11.42 0.98 -5.43
C ILE A 24 -11.87 1.72 -6.70
N ASP A 25 -12.48 2.89 -6.56
CA ASP A 25 -12.96 3.69 -7.69
C ASP A 25 -11.84 4.16 -8.60
N HIS A 26 -10.62 4.32 -8.08
CA HIS A 26 -9.44 4.73 -8.85
C HIS A 26 -8.61 3.54 -9.36
N GLY A 27 -9.13 2.31 -9.26
CA GLY A 27 -8.57 1.13 -9.92
C GLY A 27 -7.67 0.27 -9.03
N ALA A 28 -7.79 0.35 -7.71
CA ALA A 28 -7.21 -0.67 -6.84
C ALA A 28 -7.92 -2.02 -7.03
N ASP A 29 -7.14 -3.10 -7.03
CA ASP A 29 -7.64 -4.48 -7.05
C ASP A 29 -7.84 -5.02 -5.64
N ALA A 30 -7.16 -4.41 -4.68
CA ALA A 30 -7.34 -4.70 -3.26
C ALA A 30 -7.05 -3.45 -2.42
N VAL A 31 -7.59 -3.43 -1.21
CA VAL A 31 -7.29 -2.41 -0.21
C VAL A 31 -6.87 -3.05 1.11
N TYR A 32 -5.93 -2.42 1.82
CA TYR A 32 -5.58 -2.84 3.17
C TYR A 32 -5.94 -1.77 4.19
N ILE A 33 -6.70 -2.17 5.21
CA ILE A 33 -7.28 -1.32 6.25
C ILE A 33 -6.88 -1.82 7.64
N GLY A 34 -6.81 -0.94 8.63
CA GLY A 34 -6.58 -1.31 10.03
C GLY A 34 -7.88 -1.40 10.80
N ALA A 35 -8.07 -2.46 11.59
CA ALA A 35 -9.08 -2.49 12.64
C ALA A 35 -8.71 -1.51 13.77
N ALA A 36 -9.60 -1.28 14.72
CA ALA A 36 -9.40 -0.37 15.85
C ALA A 36 -8.17 -0.76 16.71
N GLN A 37 -7.78 -2.03 16.71
CA GLN A 37 -6.65 -2.57 17.44
C GLN A 37 -5.74 -3.42 16.51
N PHE A 38 -4.52 -3.73 16.97
CA PHE A 38 -3.56 -4.63 16.34
C PHE A 38 -3.01 -4.20 14.95
N GLY A 39 -3.31 -2.99 14.49
CA GLY A 39 -2.76 -2.47 13.25
C GLY A 39 -1.49 -1.62 13.46
N ALA A 40 -0.45 -1.80 12.63
CA ALA A 40 0.81 -1.05 12.69
C ALA A 40 0.70 0.46 12.35
N ARG A 41 -0.47 1.04 12.46
CA ARG A 41 -0.79 2.48 12.40
C ARG A 41 -2.01 2.71 13.30
N GLN A 42 -1.79 2.89 14.59
CA GLN A 42 -2.86 2.98 15.59
C GLN A 42 -3.87 4.10 15.32
N THR A 43 -3.42 5.24 14.79
CA THR A 43 -4.29 6.39 14.47
C THR A 43 -5.17 6.20 13.22
N ALA A 44 -5.08 5.07 12.53
CA ALA A 44 -5.89 4.70 11.39
C ALA A 44 -6.72 3.43 11.68
N GLY A 45 -7.27 3.32 12.89
CA GLY A 45 -8.18 2.24 13.28
C GLY A 45 -9.60 2.53 12.82
N ASN A 46 -10.30 1.50 12.35
CA ASN A 46 -11.67 1.57 11.83
C ASN A 46 -12.60 0.64 12.61
N SER A 47 -13.90 0.95 12.60
CA SER A 47 -14.92 0.09 13.16
C SER A 47 -15.10 -1.18 12.32
N THR A 48 -15.70 -2.19 12.90
CA THR A 48 -16.07 -3.43 12.20
C THR A 48 -17.12 -3.18 11.12
N GLU A 49 -18.03 -2.23 11.36
CA GLU A 49 -19.06 -1.79 10.43
C GLU A 49 -18.46 -1.15 9.17
N ASP A 50 -17.49 -0.25 9.33
CA ASP A 50 -16.78 0.37 8.20
C ASP A 50 -16.03 -0.67 7.36
N ILE A 51 -15.39 -1.65 8.01
CA ILE A 51 -14.67 -2.74 7.32
C ILE A 51 -15.67 -3.62 6.56
N ALA A 52 -16.81 -3.97 7.16
CA ALA A 52 -17.84 -4.77 6.51
C ALA A 52 -18.47 -4.04 5.31
N GLU A 53 -18.70 -2.72 5.43
CA GLU A 53 -19.20 -1.89 4.34
C GLU A 53 -18.19 -1.82 3.18
N LEU A 54 -16.91 -1.59 3.50
CA LEU A 54 -15.83 -1.58 2.51
C LEU A 54 -15.72 -2.94 1.80
N THR A 55 -15.84 -4.04 2.54
CA THR A 55 -15.79 -5.40 1.99
C THR A 55 -16.92 -5.63 0.98
N ARG A 56 -18.15 -5.26 1.33
CA ARG A 56 -19.29 -5.35 0.40
C ARG A 56 -19.08 -4.50 -0.85
N TYR A 57 -18.59 -3.27 -0.68
CA TYR A 57 -18.33 -2.37 -1.80
C TYR A 57 -17.25 -2.92 -2.74
N ALA A 58 -16.13 -3.37 -2.19
CA ALA A 58 -15.01 -3.92 -2.96
C ALA A 58 -15.42 -5.19 -3.74
N HIS A 59 -16.19 -6.07 -3.11
CA HIS A 59 -16.64 -7.32 -3.71
C HIS A 59 -17.56 -7.12 -4.92
N GLN A 60 -18.20 -5.96 -5.09
CA GLN A 60 -18.94 -5.65 -6.32
C GLN A 60 -18.04 -5.73 -7.56
N PHE A 61 -16.78 -5.31 -7.42
CA PHE A 61 -15.77 -5.31 -8.48
C PHE A 61 -14.82 -6.53 -8.43
N GLY A 62 -15.07 -7.49 -7.56
CA GLY A 62 -14.13 -8.59 -7.30
C GLY A 62 -12.82 -8.11 -6.69
N ALA A 63 -12.77 -6.91 -6.15
CA ALA A 63 -11.63 -6.38 -5.42
C ALA A 63 -11.62 -6.92 -3.98
N ALA A 64 -10.43 -7.09 -3.40
CA ALA A 64 -10.26 -7.70 -2.10
C ALA A 64 -10.06 -6.68 -0.96
N VAL A 65 -10.38 -7.08 0.27
CA VAL A 65 -10.14 -6.29 1.49
C VAL A 65 -9.26 -7.09 2.45
N TYR A 66 -8.11 -6.51 2.82
CA TYR A 66 -7.14 -7.10 3.73
C TYR A 66 -7.10 -6.32 5.03
N VAL A 67 -7.21 -7.01 6.17
CA VAL A 67 -7.16 -6.35 7.47
C VAL A 67 -5.80 -6.55 8.12
N THR A 68 -5.22 -5.45 8.63
CA THR A 68 -3.92 -5.52 9.30
C THR A 68 -4.09 -5.91 10.76
N VAL A 69 -3.53 -7.08 11.14
CA VAL A 69 -3.33 -7.57 12.50
C VAL A 69 -1.84 -7.82 12.65
N ASN A 70 -1.04 -6.76 12.47
CA ASN A 70 0.40 -6.85 12.24
C ASN A 70 1.25 -6.05 13.23
N THR A 71 0.81 -6.02 14.47
CA THR A 71 1.60 -5.57 15.62
C THR A 71 1.97 -6.76 16.51
N ILE A 72 2.95 -6.57 17.39
CA ILE A 72 3.14 -7.51 18.52
C ILE A 72 1.89 -7.49 19.41
N VAL A 73 1.56 -8.64 19.98
CA VAL A 73 0.39 -8.83 20.86
C VAL A 73 0.88 -9.14 22.26
N TYR A 74 0.39 -8.39 23.26
CA TYR A 74 0.68 -8.71 24.66
C TYR A 74 -0.26 -9.79 25.17
N GLU A 75 0.19 -10.54 26.20
CA GLU A 75 -0.59 -11.62 26.81
C GLU A 75 -2.01 -11.21 27.20
N LYS A 76 -2.17 -10.04 27.82
CA LYS A 76 -3.47 -9.49 28.23
C LYS A 76 -4.42 -9.16 27.07
N GLU A 77 -3.93 -9.13 25.83
CA GLU A 77 -4.67 -8.78 24.63
C GLU A 77 -5.14 -10.01 23.83
N LEU A 78 -4.72 -11.22 24.20
CA LEU A 78 -5.02 -12.45 23.45
C LEU A 78 -6.52 -12.70 23.27
N HIS A 79 -7.33 -12.45 24.30
CA HIS A 79 -8.79 -12.59 24.21
C HIS A 79 -9.41 -11.56 23.23
N ALA A 80 -8.94 -10.31 23.26
CA ALA A 80 -9.40 -9.28 22.33
C ALA A 80 -8.98 -9.60 20.88
N LEU A 81 -7.80 -10.20 20.71
CA LEU A 81 -7.32 -10.69 19.41
C LEU A 81 -8.23 -11.79 18.86
N GLU A 82 -8.55 -12.82 19.68
CA GLU A 82 -9.45 -13.89 19.26
C GLU A 82 -10.82 -13.34 18.85
N HIS A 83 -11.39 -12.42 19.63
CA HIS A 83 -12.66 -11.79 19.32
C HIS A 83 -12.62 -11.05 17.97
N LEU A 84 -11.56 -10.28 17.72
CA LEU A 84 -11.38 -9.61 16.43
C LEU A 84 -11.29 -10.62 15.28
N LEU A 85 -10.52 -11.70 15.43
CA LEU A 85 -10.37 -12.71 14.37
C LEU A 85 -11.72 -13.36 14.02
N ARG A 86 -12.57 -13.66 15.01
CA ARG A 86 -13.94 -14.15 14.80
C ARG A 86 -14.77 -13.16 13.96
N GLN A 87 -14.76 -11.89 14.33
CA GLN A 87 -15.45 -10.83 13.57
C GLN A 87 -14.96 -10.73 12.14
N LEU A 88 -13.63 -10.80 11.89
CA LEU A 88 -13.06 -10.72 10.55
C LEU A 88 -13.51 -11.90 9.66
N VAL A 89 -13.61 -13.09 10.22
CA VAL A 89 -14.17 -14.26 9.49
C VAL A 89 -15.63 -14.02 9.13
N GLU A 90 -16.44 -13.56 10.08
CA GLU A 90 -17.87 -13.32 9.88
C GLU A 90 -18.18 -12.18 8.90
N MET A 91 -17.33 -11.17 8.84
CA MET A 91 -17.42 -10.09 7.83
C MET A 91 -17.00 -10.52 6.42
N GLY A 92 -16.36 -11.68 6.27
CA GLY A 92 -15.94 -12.19 4.97
C GLY A 92 -14.76 -11.42 4.36
N VAL A 93 -13.86 -10.84 5.17
CA VAL A 93 -12.63 -10.20 4.65
C VAL A 93 -11.76 -11.23 3.92
N ASP A 94 -11.00 -10.80 2.93
CA ASP A 94 -10.29 -11.72 2.04
C ASP A 94 -8.97 -12.22 2.64
N ALA A 95 -8.26 -11.38 3.40
CA ALA A 95 -7.02 -11.78 4.07
C ALA A 95 -6.73 -10.97 5.34
N ILE A 96 -5.84 -11.54 6.16
CA ILE A 96 -5.31 -10.92 7.37
C ILE A 96 -3.79 -10.80 7.22
N LEU A 97 -3.25 -9.57 7.38
CA LEU A 97 -1.81 -9.35 7.42
C LEU A 97 -1.30 -9.59 8.84
N VAL A 98 -0.42 -10.55 9.01
CA VAL A 98 0.02 -11.07 10.31
C VAL A 98 1.48 -10.74 10.60
N GLN A 99 1.81 -10.47 11.87
CA GLN A 99 3.17 -10.36 12.37
C GLN A 99 3.41 -11.33 13.54
N ASP A 100 2.52 -11.38 14.51
CA ASP A 100 2.65 -12.20 15.73
C ASP A 100 2.13 -13.63 15.50
N MET A 101 2.90 -14.63 15.88
CA MET A 101 2.53 -16.04 15.68
C MET A 101 1.37 -16.51 16.55
N ALA A 102 0.98 -15.76 17.58
CA ALA A 102 -0.25 -16.02 18.31
C ALA A 102 -1.49 -15.88 17.41
N VAL A 103 -1.45 -14.96 16.41
CA VAL A 103 -2.53 -14.85 15.41
C VAL A 103 -2.68 -16.14 14.63
N LEU A 104 -1.54 -16.76 14.22
CA LEU A 104 -1.55 -18.02 13.47
C LEU A 104 -2.13 -19.17 14.28
N GLU A 105 -1.76 -19.30 15.55
CA GLU A 105 -2.24 -20.40 16.40
C GLU A 105 -3.75 -20.26 16.69
N ILE A 106 -4.20 -19.07 17.10
CA ILE A 106 -5.63 -18.80 17.28
C ILE A 106 -6.42 -19.01 15.98
N TYR A 107 -5.87 -18.56 14.84
CA TYR A 107 -6.49 -18.78 13.53
C TYR A 107 -6.68 -20.27 13.19
N LYS A 108 -5.69 -21.13 13.52
CA LYS A 108 -5.79 -22.59 13.30
C LYS A 108 -6.93 -23.20 14.12
N GLU A 109 -7.10 -22.77 15.37
CA GLU A 109 -8.20 -23.22 16.24
C GLU A 109 -9.56 -22.79 15.65
N LEU A 110 -9.69 -21.52 15.28
CA LEU A 110 -10.91 -20.98 14.67
C LEU A 110 -11.25 -21.64 13.33
N LYS A 111 -10.25 -22.00 12.52
CA LYS A 111 -10.45 -22.60 11.20
C LYS A 111 -11.28 -23.88 11.30
N ALA A 112 -10.99 -24.76 12.25
CA ALA A 112 -11.74 -26.01 12.43
C ALA A 112 -13.22 -25.76 12.79
N GLU A 113 -13.50 -24.73 13.59
CA GLU A 113 -14.85 -24.32 13.99
C GLU A 113 -15.64 -23.72 12.82
N TYR A 114 -15.07 -22.68 12.19
CA TYR A 114 -15.78 -21.87 11.18
C TYR A 114 -15.99 -22.59 9.85
N MET A 115 -15.06 -23.46 9.42
CA MET A 115 -15.26 -24.30 8.25
C MET A 115 -16.43 -25.25 8.39
N LYS A 116 -16.66 -25.81 9.59
CA LYS A 116 -17.85 -26.65 9.87
C LYS A 116 -19.17 -25.86 9.79
N ARG A 117 -19.12 -24.56 10.08
CA ARG A 117 -20.26 -23.62 9.96
C ARG A 117 -20.46 -23.10 8.55
N GLY A 118 -19.61 -23.49 7.58
CA GLY A 118 -19.71 -23.06 6.17
C GLY A 118 -19.09 -21.69 5.88
N TYR A 119 -18.36 -21.11 6.82
CA TYR A 119 -17.64 -19.85 6.57
C TYR A 119 -16.35 -20.10 5.80
N ARG A 120 -16.01 -19.14 4.94
CA ARG A 120 -14.71 -19.08 4.31
C ARG A 120 -13.71 -18.39 5.25
N MET A 121 -12.54 -19.00 5.44
CA MET A 121 -11.48 -18.38 6.21
C MET A 121 -10.72 -17.35 5.37
N PRO A 122 -10.37 -16.17 5.91
CA PRO A 122 -9.50 -15.23 5.24
C PRO A 122 -8.09 -15.83 5.05
N ALA A 123 -7.42 -15.49 3.95
CA ALA A 123 -6.04 -15.90 3.71
C ALA A 123 -5.08 -15.28 4.75
N LEU A 124 -3.96 -15.93 5.03
CA LEU A 124 -2.91 -15.39 5.87
C LEU A 124 -1.78 -14.80 5.03
N HIS A 125 -1.54 -13.50 5.16
CA HIS A 125 -0.45 -12.79 4.53
C HIS A 125 0.62 -12.43 5.57
N ALA A 126 1.87 -12.85 5.35
CA ALA A 126 2.95 -12.46 6.23
C ALA A 126 3.31 -10.99 6.03
N SER A 127 3.10 -10.16 7.04
CA SER A 127 3.41 -8.74 7.00
C SER A 127 4.92 -8.51 6.81
N THR A 128 5.31 -7.37 6.22
CA THR A 128 6.72 -6.95 6.22
C THR A 128 7.31 -6.79 7.63
N GLN A 129 6.46 -6.68 8.66
CA GLN A 129 6.88 -6.63 10.08
C GLN A 129 7.48 -7.96 10.58
N THR A 130 7.35 -9.05 9.82
CA THR A 130 8.05 -10.32 10.09
C THR A 130 9.47 -10.38 9.50
N ASP A 131 9.96 -9.28 8.91
CA ASP A 131 11.30 -9.14 8.34
C ASP A 131 11.62 -10.15 7.23
N ASN A 132 10.91 -10.04 6.11
CA ASN A 132 10.93 -11.00 5.00
C ASN A 132 12.00 -10.65 3.95
N ARG A 133 13.25 -11.08 4.22
CA ARG A 133 14.43 -10.72 3.39
C ARG A 133 15.12 -11.89 2.71
N SER A 134 14.74 -13.13 2.98
CA SER A 134 15.45 -14.30 2.47
C SER A 134 14.51 -15.37 1.95
N ALA A 135 15.00 -16.24 1.07
CA ALA A 135 14.28 -17.41 0.58
C ALA A 135 13.93 -18.38 1.73
N ASP A 136 14.84 -18.57 2.70
CA ASP A 136 14.58 -19.41 3.88
C ASP A 136 13.42 -18.90 4.72
N LYS A 137 13.32 -17.56 4.90
CA LYS A 137 12.18 -16.94 5.59
C LYS A 137 10.87 -17.18 4.84
N VAL A 138 10.88 -17.01 3.53
CA VAL A 138 9.69 -17.23 2.68
C VAL A 138 9.26 -18.70 2.72
N LYS A 139 10.23 -19.63 2.64
CA LYS A 139 9.98 -21.07 2.80
C LYS A 139 9.30 -21.38 4.12
N TRP A 140 9.88 -20.88 5.22
CA TRP A 140 9.34 -21.11 6.56
C TRP A 140 7.92 -20.57 6.71
N LEU A 141 7.65 -19.36 6.23
CA LEU A 141 6.31 -18.78 6.28
C LEU A 141 5.30 -19.62 5.49
N LYS A 142 5.68 -20.07 4.27
CA LYS A 142 4.85 -20.96 3.46
C LYS A 142 4.51 -22.26 4.19
N GLU A 143 5.52 -22.94 4.76
CA GLU A 143 5.35 -24.19 5.52
C GLU A 143 4.43 -24.01 6.73
N ASN A 144 4.29 -22.78 7.23
CA ASN A 144 3.38 -22.41 8.30
C ASN A 144 2.01 -21.88 7.84
N GLY A 145 1.68 -22.03 6.57
CA GLY A 145 0.35 -21.75 6.02
C GLY A 145 0.11 -20.30 5.59
N PHE A 146 1.17 -19.50 5.42
CA PHE A 146 1.05 -18.19 4.80
C PHE A 146 1.00 -18.33 3.28
N GLU A 147 -0.05 -17.79 2.67
CA GLU A 147 -0.27 -17.85 1.22
C GLU A 147 0.52 -16.78 0.49
N ARG A 148 0.71 -15.61 1.13
CA ARG A 148 1.43 -14.46 0.58
C ARG A 148 2.46 -13.92 1.56
N VAL A 149 3.59 -13.47 1.01
CA VAL A 149 4.67 -12.85 1.79
C VAL A 149 4.92 -11.42 1.30
N VAL A 150 4.78 -10.44 2.21
CA VAL A 150 5.12 -9.04 1.93
C VAL A 150 6.62 -8.86 2.12
N LEU A 151 7.33 -8.70 1.02
CA LEU A 151 8.78 -8.57 1.00
C LEU A 151 9.27 -7.29 1.69
N ALA A 152 10.47 -7.36 2.24
CA ALA A 152 11.15 -6.17 2.77
C ALA A 152 11.47 -5.18 1.64
N ARG A 153 11.33 -3.88 1.94
CA ARG A 153 11.54 -2.79 0.96
C ARG A 153 12.99 -2.67 0.49
N GLU A 154 13.90 -3.20 1.28
CA GLU A 154 15.36 -3.12 1.09
C GLU A 154 15.87 -4.10 0.03
N LEU A 155 15.05 -5.02 -0.47
CA LEU A 155 15.49 -6.02 -1.45
C LEU A 155 15.76 -5.39 -2.82
N SER A 156 16.82 -5.87 -3.48
CA SER A 156 17.08 -5.59 -4.89
C SER A 156 16.21 -6.46 -5.79
N LEU A 157 16.10 -6.10 -7.06
CA LEU A 157 15.41 -6.90 -8.08
C LEU A 157 15.96 -8.31 -8.18
N GLU A 158 17.30 -8.46 -8.09
CA GLU A 158 17.97 -9.75 -8.11
C GLU A 158 17.59 -10.61 -6.90
N GLU A 159 17.57 -10.04 -5.69
CA GLU A 159 17.17 -10.75 -4.47
C GLU A 159 15.70 -11.19 -4.55
N ILE A 160 14.78 -10.34 -5.06
CA ILE A 160 13.38 -10.69 -5.29
C ILE A 160 13.25 -11.84 -6.29
N THR A 161 13.96 -11.76 -7.42
CA THR A 161 13.97 -12.80 -8.45
C THR A 161 14.46 -14.14 -7.89
N ASN A 162 15.51 -14.12 -7.06
CA ASN A 162 16.06 -15.34 -6.45
C ASN A 162 15.08 -15.96 -5.44
N ILE A 163 14.36 -15.15 -4.67
CA ILE A 163 13.31 -15.63 -3.77
C ILE A 163 12.18 -16.30 -4.56
N HIS A 164 11.71 -15.66 -5.64
CA HIS A 164 10.66 -16.24 -6.48
C HIS A 164 11.11 -17.55 -7.16
N LYS A 165 12.33 -17.59 -7.70
CA LYS A 165 12.87 -18.83 -8.30
C LYS A 165 12.95 -19.98 -7.30
N ALA A 166 13.29 -19.69 -6.05
CA ALA A 166 13.35 -20.70 -4.98
C ALA A 166 11.94 -21.18 -4.56
N HIS A 167 10.95 -20.31 -4.59
CA HIS A 167 9.56 -20.56 -4.14
C HIS A 167 8.53 -19.97 -5.11
N PRO A 168 8.39 -20.54 -6.34
CA PRO A 168 7.52 -19.98 -7.39
C PRO A 168 6.02 -20.11 -7.09
N ASP A 169 5.68 -20.92 -6.11
CA ASP A 169 4.31 -21.19 -5.65
C ASP A 169 3.89 -20.34 -4.43
N VAL A 170 4.72 -19.38 -4.00
CA VAL A 170 4.37 -18.39 -2.97
C VAL A 170 4.05 -17.06 -3.63
N GLU A 171 2.93 -16.46 -3.27
CA GLU A 171 2.60 -15.11 -3.72
C GLU A 171 3.53 -14.08 -3.07
N LEU A 172 4.19 -13.28 -3.91
CA LEU A 172 5.08 -12.21 -3.46
C LEU A 172 4.40 -10.84 -3.62
N GLU A 173 4.38 -10.08 -2.52
CA GLU A 173 3.89 -8.70 -2.48
C GLU A 173 5.08 -7.76 -2.25
N ALA A 174 5.21 -6.71 -3.06
CA ALA A 174 6.27 -5.72 -2.93
C ALA A 174 5.71 -4.30 -2.83
N PHE A 175 6.33 -3.46 -1.99
CA PHE A 175 6.02 -2.03 -2.00
C PHE A 175 6.55 -1.37 -3.27
N VAL A 176 5.70 -0.51 -3.87
CA VAL A 176 6.03 0.22 -5.10
C VAL A 176 6.02 1.73 -4.93
N HIS A 177 5.37 2.27 -3.88
CA HIS A 177 5.25 3.71 -3.70
C HIS A 177 5.15 4.10 -2.23
N GLY A 178 5.67 5.28 -1.89
CA GLY A 178 5.44 5.99 -0.63
C GLY A 178 6.58 5.91 0.37
N ALA A 179 6.28 6.23 1.62
CA ALA A 179 7.29 6.46 2.65
C ALA A 179 8.12 5.23 3.00
N LEU A 180 9.44 5.43 3.12
CA LEU A 180 10.40 4.41 3.53
C LEU A 180 10.70 4.48 5.02
N CYS A 181 10.89 3.32 5.65
CA CYS A 181 11.58 3.16 6.91
C CYS A 181 13.06 2.97 6.67
N VAL A 182 13.93 3.60 7.47
CA VAL A 182 15.39 3.45 7.35
C VAL A 182 15.88 2.16 8.03
N SER A 183 15.19 1.73 9.09
CA SER A 183 15.44 0.44 9.77
C SER A 183 14.70 -0.68 9.08
N TYR A 184 15.23 -1.89 9.14
CA TYR A 184 14.47 -3.08 8.80
C TYR A 184 13.14 -3.11 9.56
N SER A 185 12.10 -3.59 8.89
CA SER A 185 10.78 -3.68 9.49
C SER A 185 10.80 -4.65 10.68
N GLY A 186 10.14 -4.27 11.78
CA GLY A 186 10.18 -5.05 13.03
C GLY A 186 11.43 -4.84 13.89
N ALA A 187 12.48 -4.16 13.40
CA ALA A 187 13.77 -3.97 14.06
C ALA A 187 14.06 -2.49 14.41
N CYS A 188 13.02 -1.71 14.74
CA CYS A 188 13.15 -0.32 15.16
C CYS A 188 12.54 -0.11 16.55
N TYR A 189 13.37 0.15 17.52
CA TYR A 189 13.02 0.36 18.94
C TYR A 189 13.29 1.79 19.42
N ALA A 190 13.82 2.67 18.57
CA ALA A 190 14.17 4.04 18.93
C ALA A 190 12.98 4.83 19.50
N SER A 191 11.79 4.67 18.94
CA SER A 191 10.57 5.30 19.45
C SER A 191 10.17 4.80 20.83
N GLN A 192 10.34 3.50 21.09
CA GLN A 192 10.08 2.91 22.41
C GLN A 192 11.09 3.41 23.43
N TYR A 193 12.38 3.41 23.06
CA TYR A 193 13.46 3.83 23.96
C TYR A 193 13.36 5.31 24.39
N PHE A 194 13.16 6.23 23.44
CA PHE A 194 13.18 7.67 23.72
C PHE A 194 11.83 8.27 24.11
N PHE A 195 10.71 7.69 23.63
CA PHE A 195 9.38 8.32 23.74
C PHE A 195 8.35 7.41 24.40
N ASN A 196 8.72 6.19 24.81
CA ASN A 196 7.81 5.17 25.34
C ASN A 196 6.61 4.90 24.38
N ARG A 197 6.89 4.92 23.05
CA ARG A 197 5.94 4.71 21.97
C ARG A 197 6.47 3.64 21.03
N SER A 198 5.87 2.45 21.01
CA SER A 198 6.40 1.36 20.19
C SER A 198 6.03 1.52 18.70
N ALA A 199 7.07 1.57 17.85
CA ALA A 199 6.89 1.51 16.40
C ALA A 199 6.31 0.16 15.95
N ASN A 200 6.64 -0.94 16.66
CA ASN A 200 6.11 -2.28 16.40
C ASN A 200 4.66 -2.47 16.86
N ARG A 201 4.12 -1.46 17.57
CA ARG A 201 2.71 -1.38 17.97
C ARG A 201 1.94 -0.26 17.28
N GLY A 202 2.53 0.32 16.24
CA GLY A 202 1.88 1.36 15.42
C GLY A 202 2.03 2.78 15.93
N GLU A 203 2.84 3.04 16.96
CA GLU A 203 3.02 4.35 17.61
C GLU A 203 4.36 5.01 17.29
N CYS A 204 4.87 4.83 16.08
CA CYS A 204 6.16 5.39 15.65
C CYS A 204 6.23 6.91 15.85
N ALA A 205 7.23 7.39 16.62
CA ALA A 205 7.50 8.81 16.84
C ALA A 205 8.31 9.47 15.71
N GLN A 206 8.65 8.73 14.66
CA GLN A 206 9.45 9.20 13.51
C GLN A 206 10.85 9.73 13.90
N PHE A 207 11.53 9.06 14.83
CA PHE A 207 12.91 9.39 15.25
C PHE A 207 13.86 9.61 14.07
N CYS A 208 13.75 8.77 13.01
CA CYS A 208 14.57 8.91 11.81
C CYS A 208 14.28 10.16 10.96
N ARG A 209 13.25 10.95 11.30
CA ARG A 209 12.90 12.22 10.63
C ARG A 209 13.28 13.44 11.46
N MET A 210 14.02 13.26 12.55
CA MET A 210 14.54 14.34 13.35
C MET A 210 15.86 14.86 12.77
N ALA A 211 16.20 16.11 13.07
CA ALA A 211 17.49 16.69 12.75
C ALA A 211 18.52 16.32 13.82
N PHE A 212 19.73 16.01 13.37
CA PHE A 212 20.87 15.64 14.20
C PHE A 212 22.13 16.36 13.74
N ASP A 213 23.01 16.63 14.68
CA ASP A 213 24.41 16.86 14.42
C ASP A 213 25.13 15.52 14.33
N LEU A 214 26.03 15.38 13.35
CA LEU A 214 26.94 14.25 13.26
C LEU A 214 28.24 14.63 13.95
N LYS A 215 28.62 13.91 15.00
CA LYS A 215 29.88 14.14 15.73
C LYS A 215 30.76 12.89 15.68
N ASP A 216 32.06 13.11 15.75
CA ASP A 216 33.02 12.02 15.92
C ASP A 216 33.31 11.71 17.40
N SER A 217 34.26 10.77 17.66
CA SER A 217 34.62 10.39 19.04
C SER A 217 35.35 11.51 19.81
N ASP A 218 35.96 12.48 19.13
CA ASP A 218 36.64 13.62 19.74
C ASP A 218 35.67 14.77 20.03
N GLY A 219 34.38 14.63 19.62
CA GLY A 219 33.34 15.62 19.79
C GLY A 219 33.32 16.69 18.69
N GLU A 220 34.12 16.51 17.62
CA GLU A 220 34.09 17.40 16.47
C GLU A 220 32.77 17.24 15.70
N THR A 221 32.13 18.36 15.38
CA THR A 221 30.89 18.36 14.58
C THR A 221 31.22 18.32 13.10
N LEU A 222 30.89 17.20 12.46
CA LEU A 222 31.15 16.97 11.04
C LEU A 222 30.02 17.51 10.15
N ILE A 223 28.78 17.43 10.61
CA ILE A 223 27.57 17.92 9.92
C ILE A 223 26.61 18.46 10.98
N GLU A 224 26.05 19.64 10.74
CA GLU A 224 25.12 20.31 11.66
C GLU A 224 23.68 20.21 11.16
N ASP A 225 22.71 20.08 12.09
CA ASP A 225 21.25 20.29 11.92
C ASP A 225 20.68 19.64 10.66
N SER A 226 21.02 18.35 10.43
CA SER A 226 20.67 17.62 9.21
C SER A 226 19.85 16.38 9.50
N TYR A 227 18.96 16.02 8.56
CA TYR A 227 18.06 14.87 8.70
C TYR A 227 18.73 13.56 8.21
N LEU A 228 19.80 13.17 8.89
CA LEU A 228 20.78 12.17 8.44
C LEU A 228 20.23 10.75 8.29
N LEU A 229 19.10 10.42 8.93
CA LEU A 229 18.40 9.15 8.80
C LEU A 229 17.13 9.25 7.93
N SER A 230 16.83 10.46 7.38
CA SER A 230 15.63 10.67 6.58
C SER A 230 15.83 10.22 5.14
N LEU A 231 14.94 9.35 4.65
CA LEU A 231 14.94 8.85 3.28
C LEU A 231 13.93 9.61 2.41
N LYS A 232 14.19 9.66 1.09
CA LYS A 232 13.20 9.98 0.06
C LYS A 232 12.06 8.97 0.06
N ASP A 233 10.98 9.24 -0.66
CA ASP A 233 9.89 8.29 -0.82
C ASP A 233 10.17 7.32 -1.97
N MET A 234 9.74 6.06 -1.82
CA MET A 234 9.87 5.05 -2.88
C MET A 234 8.95 5.40 -4.06
N CYS A 235 9.45 5.22 -5.27
CA CYS A 235 8.65 5.21 -6.49
C CYS A 235 9.23 4.19 -7.47
N GLN A 236 8.43 3.18 -7.83
CA GLN A 236 8.80 2.12 -8.76
C GLN A 236 7.91 2.14 -10.02
N LEU A 237 7.32 3.30 -10.34
CA LEU A 237 6.37 3.42 -11.45
C LEU A 237 6.95 2.96 -12.79
N ASP A 238 8.18 3.35 -13.08
CA ASP A 238 8.94 3.00 -14.29
C ASP A 238 9.55 1.57 -14.23
N ARG A 239 9.41 0.87 -13.10
CA ARG A 239 9.96 -0.46 -12.83
C ARG A 239 8.90 -1.54 -12.64
N LEU A 240 7.63 -1.23 -12.91
CA LEU A 240 6.52 -2.18 -12.73
C LEU A 240 6.75 -3.47 -13.49
N GLY A 241 7.15 -3.38 -14.77
CA GLY A 241 7.42 -4.54 -15.59
C GLY A 241 8.51 -5.45 -15.01
N ASP A 242 9.61 -4.86 -14.52
CA ASP A 242 10.71 -5.61 -13.91
C ASP A 242 10.25 -6.38 -12.67
N LEU A 243 9.40 -5.77 -11.82
CA LEU A 243 8.82 -6.43 -10.65
C LEU A 243 7.91 -7.60 -11.03
N LEU A 244 7.06 -7.41 -12.03
CA LEU A 244 6.15 -8.45 -12.50
C LEU A 244 6.94 -9.65 -13.08
N GLU A 245 7.96 -9.40 -13.90
CA GLU A 245 8.82 -10.45 -14.45
C GLU A 245 9.66 -11.13 -13.36
N ALA A 246 10.00 -10.43 -12.27
CA ALA A 246 10.68 -11.00 -11.09
C ALA A 246 9.76 -11.87 -10.21
N GLY A 247 8.47 -11.98 -10.53
CA GLY A 247 7.53 -12.86 -9.84
C GLY A 247 6.61 -12.17 -8.84
N VAL A 248 6.69 -10.85 -8.67
CA VAL A 248 5.76 -10.09 -7.82
C VAL A 248 4.36 -10.12 -8.43
N CYS A 249 3.34 -10.46 -7.65
CA CYS A 249 1.94 -10.48 -8.08
C CYS A 249 1.09 -9.39 -7.41
N SER A 250 1.55 -8.80 -6.30
CA SER A 250 0.85 -7.71 -5.60
C SER A 250 1.76 -6.49 -5.44
N LEU A 251 1.30 -5.36 -5.97
CA LEU A 251 2.00 -4.07 -6.01
C LEU A 251 1.42 -3.15 -4.94
N LYS A 252 2.13 -3.00 -3.81
CA LYS A 252 1.62 -2.32 -2.62
C LYS A 252 2.02 -0.85 -2.56
N VAL A 253 1.02 0.02 -2.42
CA VAL A 253 1.21 1.45 -2.14
C VAL A 253 1.24 1.67 -0.62
N GLU A 254 2.29 2.34 -0.09
CA GLU A 254 2.34 2.80 1.30
C GLU A 254 1.59 4.14 1.44
N GLY A 255 0.80 4.30 2.50
CA GLY A 255 0.09 5.55 2.70
C GLY A 255 -1.12 5.49 3.63
N ARG A 256 -1.20 4.53 4.55
CA ARG A 256 -2.36 4.34 5.44
C ARG A 256 -2.68 5.53 6.36
N LEU A 257 -1.76 6.50 6.50
CA LEU A 257 -2.01 7.78 7.19
C LEU A 257 -2.30 8.95 6.22
N LYS A 258 -2.37 8.68 4.92
CA LYS A 258 -2.64 9.68 3.89
C LYS A 258 -4.14 9.91 3.71
N ASP A 259 -4.48 11.07 3.15
CA ASP A 259 -5.85 11.45 2.81
C ASP A 259 -6.34 10.82 1.49
N ALA A 260 -7.62 11.04 1.20
CA ALA A 260 -8.24 10.52 -0.01
C ALA A 260 -7.61 11.10 -1.30
N ASN A 261 -7.15 12.36 -1.30
CA ASN A 261 -6.54 12.99 -2.48
C ASN A 261 -5.23 12.30 -2.89
N TYR A 262 -4.39 11.97 -1.88
CA TYR A 262 -3.19 11.15 -2.11
C TYR A 262 -3.55 9.78 -2.68
N VAL A 263 -4.53 9.10 -2.10
CA VAL A 263 -4.95 7.76 -2.54
C VAL A 263 -5.47 7.81 -3.98
N LYS A 264 -6.40 8.72 -4.29
CA LYS A 264 -6.95 8.92 -5.64
C LYS A 264 -5.85 9.10 -6.69
N ASN A 265 -4.91 10.01 -6.43
CA ASN A 265 -3.84 10.35 -7.38
C ASN A 265 -2.86 9.19 -7.58
N VAL A 266 -2.34 8.61 -6.51
CA VAL A 266 -1.34 7.54 -6.58
C VAL A 266 -1.94 6.28 -7.20
N VAL A 267 -3.13 5.88 -6.77
CA VAL A 267 -3.79 4.67 -7.29
C VAL A 267 -4.13 4.83 -8.76
N ALA A 268 -4.69 5.97 -9.19
CA ALA A 268 -4.96 6.23 -10.61
C ALA A 268 -3.69 6.15 -11.46
N THR A 269 -2.59 6.79 -11.01
CA THR A 269 -1.30 6.75 -11.73
C THR A 269 -0.80 5.31 -11.93
N TYR A 270 -0.77 4.52 -10.85
CA TYR A 270 -0.31 3.13 -10.92
C TYR A 270 -1.29 2.23 -11.69
N SER A 271 -2.61 2.47 -11.58
CA SER A 271 -3.63 1.73 -12.33
C SER A 271 -3.50 1.94 -13.84
N GLU A 272 -3.29 3.18 -14.31
CA GLU A 272 -3.06 3.47 -15.73
C GLU A 272 -1.78 2.81 -16.24
N ALA A 273 -0.67 2.94 -15.50
CA ALA A 273 0.61 2.32 -15.88
C ALA A 273 0.52 0.79 -15.92
N LEU A 274 -0.14 0.18 -14.94
CA LEU A 274 -0.34 -1.27 -14.88
C LEU A 274 -1.23 -1.75 -16.03
N ASN A 275 -2.33 -1.05 -16.33
CA ASN A 275 -3.21 -1.37 -17.46
C ASN A 275 -2.46 -1.29 -18.78
N ALA A 276 -1.63 -0.24 -18.97
CA ALA A 276 -0.83 -0.07 -20.19
C ALA A 276 0.23 -1.19 -20.33
N TYR A 277 0.81 -1.66 -19.23
CA TYR A 277 1.76 -2.77 -19.24
C TYR A 277 1.04 -4.10 -19.54
N ILE A 278 -0.06 -4.40 -18.87
CA ILE A 278 -0.86 -5.62 -19.08
C ILE A 278 -1.40 -5.69 -20.52
N ALA A 279 -1.86 -4.58 -21.08
CA ALA A 279 -2.33 -4.55 -22.47
C ALA A 279 -1.26 -5.00 -23.49
N LYS A 280 0.02 -4.72 -23.21
CA LYS A 280 1.16 -5.16 -24.04
C LYS A 280 1.58 -6.61 -23.77
N HIS A 281 1.18 -7.19 -22.66
CA HIS A 281 1.56 -8.54 -22.19
C HIS A 281 0.31 -9.34 -21.77
N SER A 282 -0.78 -9.19 -22.54
CA SER A 282 -2.07 -9.83 -22.25
C SER A 282 -2.07 -11.35 -22.40
N ASP A 283 -1.00 -11.91 -22.96
CA ASP A 283 -0.69 -13.32 -23.00
C ASP A 283 -0.12 -13.87 -21.68
N LYS A 284 0.39 -13.00 -20.79
CA LYS A 284 1.00 -13.37 -19.51
C LYS A 284 0.22 -12.91 -18.29
N PHE A 285 -0.37 -11.72 -18.35
CA PHE A 285 -0.90 -11.02 -17.18
C PHE A 285 -2.35 -10.56 -17.37
N CYS A 286 -3.10 -10.53 -16.28
CA CYS A 286 -4.39 -9.86 -16.19
C CYS A 286 -4.56 -9.19 -14.82
N ARG A 287 -5.55 -8.27 -14.70
CA ARG A 287 -5.92 -7.69 -13.41
C ARG A 287 -6.60 -8.74 -12.53
N SER A 288 -6.46 -8.60 -11.20
CA SER A 288 -7.12 -9.50 -10.25
C SER A 288 -8.55 -9.08 -9.92
N SER A 289 -8.98 -7.88 -10.31
CA SER A 289 -10.35 -7.37 -10.16
C SER A 289 -10.91 -6.87 -11.49
N PHE A 290 -12.18 -6.51 -11.51
CA PHE A 290 -12.96 -6.16 -12.69
C PHE A 290 -13.33 -4.67 -12.72
N GLY A 291 -13.85 -4.22 -13.84
CA GLY A 291 -14.33 -2.86 -14.06
C GLY A 291 -13.27 -1.91 -14.60
N LYS A 292 -13.69 -1.07 -15.54
CA LYS A 292 -12.88 -0.04 -16.18
C LYS A 292 -13.05 1.29 -15.44
N CYS A 293 -11.92 1.91 -15.07
CA CYS A 293 -11.90 3.24 -14.47
C CYS A 293 -11.74 4.32 -15.55
N SER A 294 -12.43 5.43 -15.36
CA SER A 294 -12.24 6.68 -16.10
C SER A 294 -12.05 7.83 -15.11
N TYR A 295 -11.14 8.76 -15.42
CA TYR A 295 -10.76 9.85 -14.52
C TYR A 295 -11.13 11.20 -15.11
N THR A 296 -11.49 12.16 -14.25
CA THR A 296 -11.79 13.55 -14.64
C THR A 296 -10.58 14.49 -14.43
N PHE A 297 -9.44 13.94 -14.06
CA PHE A 297 -8.18 14.64 -13.84
C PHE A 297 -7.02 13.87 -14.47
N THR A 298 -5.87 14.52 -14.60
CA THR A 298 -4.63 13.85 -15.03
C THR A 298 -3.82 13.47 -13.79
N PRO A 299 -3.60 12.16 -13.52
CA PRO A 299 -2.81 11.72 -12.39
C PRO A 299 -1.34 12.17 -12.50
N ALA A 300 -0.77 12.66 -11.39
CA ALA A 300 0.62 13.13 -11.33
C ALA A 300 1.16 12.97 -9.90
N LEU A 301 2.11 12.06 -9.72
CA LEU A 301 2.65 11.69 -8.40
C LEU A 301 3.27 12.87 -7.64
N GLU A 302 3.91 13.78 -8.36
CA GLU A 302 4.61 14.93 -7.82
C GLU A 302 3.67 15.94 -7.14
N LYS A 303 2.38 15.96 -7.53
CA LYS A 303 1.38 16.91 -7.01
C LYS A 303 0.86 16.56 -5.62
N THR A 304 1.14 15.35 -5.14
CA THR A 304 0.80 14.91 -3.78
C THR A 304 2.05 14.77 -2.93
N PHE A 305 1.88 14.46 -1.65
CA PHE A 305 2.97 14.41 -0.69
C PHE A 305 4.14 13.53 -1.16
N ASN A 306 5.33 14.12 -1.35
CA ASN A 306 6.58 13.41 -1.58
C ASN A 306 7.78 14.20 -1.03
N ARG A 307 8.89 13.48 -0.68
CA ARG A 307 10.19 14.03 -0.25
C ARG A 307 11.24 13.93 -1.35
N GLY A 308 10.80 13.91 -2.62
CA GLY A 308 11.57 13.42 -3.74
C GLY A 308 11.51 11.90 -3.80
N PHE A 309 11.73 11.33 -4.99
CA PHE A 309 11.58 9.92 -5.24
C PHE A 309 12.91 9.18 -5.33
N THR A 310 12.88 7.88 -5.01
CA THR A 310 14.01 6.96 -5.12
C THR A 310 13.54 5.55 -5.45
N HIS A 311 14.36 4.79 -6.19
CA HIS A 311 14.19 3.34 -6.34
C HIS A 311 14.75 2.55 -5.14
N TYR A 312 15.28 3.24 -4.16
CA TYR A 312 15.88 2.69 -2.94
C TYR A 312 17.01 1.69 -3.28
N PHE A 313 16.87 0.42 -2.93
CA PHE A 313 17.88 -0.62 -3.23
C PHE A 313 17.55 -1.47 -4.47
N PHE A 314 16.57 -1.09 -5.26
CA PHE A 314 16.10 -1.87 -6.40
C PHE A 314 17.24 -2.29 -7.35
N ASN A 315 18.12 -1.36 -7.71
CA ASN A 315 19.32 -1.60 -8.53
C ASN A 315 20.59 -1.75 -7.67
N GLY A 316 20.48 -2.25 -6.44
CA GLY A 316 21.57 -2.29 -5.48
C GLY A 316 21.75 -0.98 -4.70
N ARG A 317 22.94 -0.78 -4.10
CA ARG A 317 23.21 0.41 -3.29
C ARG A 317 23.34 1.67 -4.12
N GLN A 318 22.66 2.73 -3.69
CA GLN A 318 22.70 4.04 -4.31
C GLN A 318 22.98 5.12 -3.25
N LYS A 319 23.67 6.19 -3.63
CA LYS A 319 24.02 7.30 -2.71
C LYS A 319 22.83 8.25 -2.48
N ASP A 320 22.05 8.51 -3.53
CA ASP A 320 20.98 9.52 -3.54
C ASP A 320 19.60 8.96 -3.11
N ILE A 321 19.56 8.29 -1.96
CA ILE A 321 18.33 7.78 -1.37
C ILE A 321 17.84 8.60 -0.17
N SER A 322 18.65 9.57 0.27
CA SER A 322 18.42 10.33 1.50
C SER A 322 17.80 11.69 1.22
N SER A 323 17.04 12.20 2.19
CA SER A 323 16.48 13.55 2.22
C SER A 323 17.08 14.31 3.41
N PHE A 324 18.37 14.72 3.30
CA PHE A 324 19.13 15.34 4.40
C PHE A 324 18.65 16.76 4.75
N ASN A 325 18.05 17.46 3.79
CA ASN A 325 17.72 18.87 3.93
C ASN A 325 16.31 19.09 4.52
N THR A 326 15.42 18.13 4.40
CA THR A 326 14.03 18.24 4.90
C THR A 326 13.35 16.89 5.07
N PRO A 327 12.52 16.71 6.12
CA PRO A 327 11.60 15.58 6.24
C PRO A 327 10.20 15.92 5.68
N LYS A 328 10.01 17.18 5.20
CA LYS A 328 8.72 17.69 4.71
C LYS A 328 8.56 17.38 3.22
N ALA A 329 7.31 17.48 2.74
CA ALA A 329 7.02 17.40 1.32
C ALA A 329 7.63 18.58 0.56
N MET A 330 8.23 18.29 -0.59
CA MET A 330 8.71 19.30 -1.55
C MET A 330 7.68 19.55 -2.65
N GLY A 331 6.99 18.49 -3.10
CA GLY A 331 6.04 18.58 -4.21
C GLY A 331 6.71 18.60 -5.59
N GLU A 332 6.03 19.20 -6.55
CA GLU A 332 6.39 19.27 -7.95
C GLU A 332 7.48 20.34 -8.21
N TYR A 333 8.52 19.99 -8.94
CA TYR A 333 9.49 21.00 -9.44
C TYR A 333 8.83 21.87 -10.52
N VAL A 334 8.82 23.20 -10.34
CA VAL A 334 8.10 24.15 -11.23
C VAL A 334 9.01 25.14 -11.97
N GLY A 335 10.33 25.07 -11.78
CA GLY A 335 11.29 25.91 -12.47
C GLY A 335 12.23 26.66 -11.52
N TYR A 336 12.84 27.74 -12.01
CA TYR A 336 13.77 28.59 -11.26
C TYR A 336 13.22 30.00 -11.14
N VAL A 337 13.57 30.68 -10.03
CA VAL A 337 13.37 32.14 -9.92
C VAL A 337 14.19 32.84 -11.00
N LYS A 338 13.52 33.52 -11.92
CA LYS A 338 14.17 34.21 -13.04
C LYS A 338 14.58 35.63 -12.65
N GLU A 339 13.63 36.40 -12.13
CA GLU A 339 13.79 37.81 -11.81
C GLU A 339 12.96 38.15 -10.58
N ILE A 340 13.52 38.92 -9.68
CA ILE A 340 12.82 39.49 -8.52
C ILE A 340 12.66 40.98 -8.71
N ARG A 341 11.44 41.51 -8.53
CA ARG A 341 11.13 42.94 -8.42
C ARG A 341 10.46 43.20 -7.08
N ARG A 342 10.27 44.46 -6.75
CA ARG A 342 9.65 44.86 -5.48
C ARG A 342 8.28 44.15 -5.33
N GLY A 343 8.19 43.23 -4.35
CA GLY A 343 6.97 42.51 -4.00
C GLY A 343 6.53 41.39 -4.97
N SER A 344 7.34 41.02 -5.97
CA SER A 344 6.98 40.01 -6.95
C SER A 344 8.20 39.37 -7.62
N PHE A 345 8.02 38.22 -8.27
CA PHE A 345 9.05 37.52 -9.04
C PHE A 345 8.48 36.77 -10.23
N ASN A 346 9.34 36.40 -11.19
CA ASN A 346 9.00 35.54 -12.31
C ASN A 346 9.70 34.19 -12.18
N VAL A 347 9.10 33.16 -12.75
CA VAL A 347 9.63 31.80 -12.81
C VAL A 347 10.05 31.46 -14.24
N ALA A 348 11.24 30.91 -14.39
CA ALA A 348 11.69 30.27 -15.62
C ALA A 348 11.27 28.79 -15.58
N GLY A 349 10.20 28.45 -16.30
CA GLY A 349 9.59 27.13 -16.35
C GLY A 349 8.33 27.16 -17.19
N THR A 350 7.73 25.99 -17.38
CA THR A 350 6.48 25.81 -18.14
C THR A 350 5.25 25.63 -17.26
N ALA A 351 5.44 25.58 -15.93
CA ALA A 351 4.34 25.41 -14.99
C ALA A 351 3.39 26.62 -14.99
N MET A 352 2.10 26.35 -14.98
CA MET A 352 1.06 27.35 -14.77
C MET A 352 0.82 27.49 -13.27
N PHE A 353 0.58 28.72 -12.80
CA PHE A 353 0.37 29.02 -11.40
C PHE A 353 -1.03 29.60 -11.17
N ALA A 354 -1.60 29.30 -10.02
CA ALA A 354 -2.88 29.82 -9.58
C ALA A 354 -2.77 30.63 -8.26
N ASN A 355 -3.75 31.48 -8.03
CA ASN A 355 -3.86 32.19 -6.75
C ASN A 355 -4.12 31.17 -5.64
N GLY A 356 -3.27 31.16 -4.63
CA GLY A 356 -3.34 30.23 -3.51
C GLY A 356 -2.32 29.11 -3.54
N ASP A 357 -1.56 28.92 -4.65
CA ASP A 357 -0.52 27.91 -4.72
C ASP A 357 0.49 28.06 -3.57
N GLY A 358 0.89 26.93 -2.98
CA GLY A 358 1.96 26.85 -2.02
C GLY A 358 3.26 26.52 -2.73
N LEU A 359 4.26 27.41 -2.58
CA LEU A 359 5.59 27.20 -3.14
C LEU A 359 6.62 27.06 -2.04
N CYS A 360 7.71 26.35 -2.33
CA CYS A 360 8.86 26.24 -1.45
C CYS A 360 10.19 26.21 -2.22
N PHE A 361 11.26 26.52 -1.52
CA PHE A 361 12.62 26.53 -2.06
C PHE A 361 13.63 26.23 -0.95
N PHE A 362 14.82 25.79 -1.31
CA PHE A 362 15.93 25.69 -0.38
C PHE A 362 16.75 26.99 -0.40
N ASN A 363 16.92 27.61 0.77
CA ASN A 363 17.78 28.75 0.92
C ASN A 363 19.27 28.37 0.85
N ARG A 364 20.19 29.35 0.95
CA ARG A 364 21.67 29.11 0.92
C ARG A 364 22.14 28.14 2.00
N GLN A 365 21.47 28.10 3.15
CA GLN A 365 21.74 27.16 4.25
C GLN A 365 21.09 25.80 4.05
N LYS A 366 20.54 25.50 2.85
CA LYS A 366 19.82 24.27 2.49
C LYS A 366 18.58 23.99 3.37
N LYS A 367 18.01 25.01 4.01
CA LYS A 367 16.76 24.89 4.76
C LYS A 367 15.57 25.15 3.85
N LEU A 368 14.53 24.31 3.95
CA LEU A 368 13.30 24.46 3.17
C LEU A 368 12.47 25.61 3.72
N GLU A 369 12.21 26.62 2.90
CA GLU A 369 11.31 27.73 3.16
C GLU A 369 10.09 27.66 2.25
N GLY A 370 8.90 27.88 2.81
CA GLY A 370 7.63 27.84 2.09
C GLY A 370 6.89 29.16 2.19
N PHE A 371 6.12 29.48 1.13
CA PHE A 371 5.27 30.66 1.08
C PHE A 371 4.05 30.38 0.18
N ARG A 372 3.03 31.24 0.30
CA ARG A 372 1.82 31.16 -0.52
C ARG A 372 1.79 32.28 -1.56
N VAL A 373 1.41 31.93 -2.78
CA VAL A 373 1.15 32.90 -3.87
C VAL A 373 -0.20 33.52 -3.64
N ASN A 374 -0.26 34.83 -3.43
CA ASN A 374 -1.50 35.56 -3.24
C ASN A 374 -2.19 35.90 -4.57
N ARG A 375 -1.39 36.29 -5.57
CA ARG A 375 -1.87 36.69 -6.89
C ARG A 375 -0.88 36.30 -7.97
N VAL A 376 -1.44 35.90 -9.11
CA VAL A 376 -0.71 35.58 -10.35
C VAL A 376 -1.18 36.51 -11.44
N GLU A 377 -0.26 37.17 -12.13
CA GLU A 377 -0.53 37.99 -13.32
C GLU A 377 0.42 37.53 -14.44
N ASN A 378 -0.13 36.88 -15.42
CA ASN A 378 0.65 36.18 -16.47
C ASN A 378 1.68 35.22 -15.85
N ASN A 379 2.99 35.48 -16.03
CA ASN A 379 4.06 34.68 -15.44
C ASN A 379 4.72 35.41 -14.25
N ARG A 380 3.99 36.32 -13.57
CA ARG A 380 4.47 37.06 -12.41
C ARG A 380 3.69 36.69 -11.15
N LEU A 381 4.41 36.27 -10.13
CA LEU A 381 3.87 35.80 -8.87
C LEU A 381 4.05 36.86 -7.79
N PHE A 382 2.99 37.10 -7.05
CA PHE A 382 2.94 38.05 -5.94
C PHE A 382 2.63 37.27 -4.66
N PRO A 383 3.65 36.94 -3.84
CA PRO A 383 3.43 36.35 -2.53
C PRO A 383 2.72 37.34 -1.59
N LEU A 384 2.02 36.83 -0.56
CA LEU A 384 1.46 37.67 0.50
C LEU A 384 2.56 38.46 1.21
N THR A 385 3.67 37.80 1.51
CA THR A 385 4.90 38.38 2.02
C THR A 385 6.06 37.82 1.20
N MET A 386 6.87 38.72 0.63
CA MET A 386 8.03 38.33 -0.18
C MET A 386 9.06 37.60 0.69
N PRO A 387 9.43 36.34 0.36
CA PRO A 387 10.44 35.61 1.13
C PRO A 387 11.78 36.32 1.11
N LYS A 388 12.40 36.55 2.29
CA LYS A 388 13.65 37.32 2.43
C LYS A 388 14.85 36.63 1.78
N ASN A 389 14.86 35.28 1.79
CA ASN A 389 15.98 34.47 1.32
C ASN A 389 15.76 33.92 -0.11
N LEU A 390 14.73 34.40 -0.82
CA LEU A 390 14.49 34.02 -2.21
C LEU A 390 15.39 34.82 -3.14
N GLU A 391 16.15 34.13 -4.00
CA GLU A 391 17.10 34.74 -4.92
C GLU A 391 16.93 34.22 -6.36
N PRO A 392 17.31 35.00 -7.38
CA PRO A 392 17.37 34.53 -8.75
C PRO A 392 18.24 33.28 -8.90
N GLY A 393 17.80 32.33 -9.72
CA GLY A 393 18.46 31.04 -9.94
C GLY A 393 18.10 29.94 -8.96
N MET A 394 17.38 30.23 -7.87
CA MET A 394 16.91 29.19 -6.93
C MET A 394 15.80 28.36 -7.56
N ALA A 395 15.90 27.03 -7.38
CA ALA A 395 14.87 26.09 -7.76
C ALA A 395 13.61 26.24 -6.89
N LEU A 396 12.46 26.23 -7.54
CA LEU A 396 11.14 26.32 -6.89
C LEU A 396 10.40 25.01 -7.03
N TYR A 397 9.70 24.64 -5.96
CA TYR A 397 8.82 23.49 -5.90
C TYR A 397 7.44 23.93 -5.47
N ARG A 398 6.39 23.28 -6.02
CA ARG A 398 4.99 23.49 -5.65
C ARG A 398 4.54 22.34 -4.75
N ASN A 399 4.42 22.62 -3.46
CA ASN A 399 3.99 21.65 -2.46
C ASN A 399 2.48 21.68 -2.18
N ASN A 400 1.76 22.62 -2.77
CA ASN A 400 0.30 22.69 -2.79
C ASN A 400 -0.17 23.33 -4.11
N ASP A 401 -0.77 22.52 -4.99
CA ASP A 401 -1.40 22.94 -6.23
C ASP A 401 -2.90 23.13 -5.96
N ILE A 402 -3.35 24.38 -5.89
CA ILE A 402 -4.74 24.69 -5.47
C ILE A 402 -5.78 24.25 -6.52
N GLU A 403 -5.44 24.25 -7.80
CA GLU A 403 -6.34 23.78 -8.85
C GLU A 403 -6.48 22.26 -8.82
N PHE A 404 -5.37 21.57 -8.62
CA PHE A 404 -5.37 20.13 -8.43
C PHE A 404 -6.15 19.71 -7.17
N GLU A 405 -5.96 20.41 -6.04
CA GLU A 405 -6.71 20.16 -4.81
C GLU A 405 -8.23 20.36 -5.00
N ARG A 406 -8.62 21.40 -5.74
CA ARG A 406 -10.04 21.62 -6.09
C ARG A 406 -10.60 20.51 -6.96
N ALA A 407 -9.84 20.07 -7.97
CA ALA A 407 -10.25 18.96 -8.83
C ALA A 407 -10.46 17.68 -8.01
N MET A 408 -9.60 17.44 -6.99
CA MET A 408 -9.68 16.27 -6.12
C MET A 408 -10.87 16.25 -5.16
N GLN A 409 -11.50 17.39 -4.86
CA GLN A 409 -12.66 17.47 -3.95
C GLN A 409 -13.94 16.89 -4.55
N GLY A 410 -14.02 16.75 -5.89
CA GLY A 410 -15.19 16.23 -6.60
C GLY A 410 -15.17 14.72 -6.82
N LYS A 411 -16.11 14.25 -7.64
CA LYS A 411 -16.11 12.89 -8.19
C LYS A 411 -15.04 12.81 -9.27
N THR A 412 -13.88 12.26 -8.93
CA THR A 412 -12.68 12.24 -9.77
C THR A 412 -12.53 10.96 -10.58
N SER A 413 -13.34 9.94 -10.28
CA SER A 413 -13.31 8.66 -11.00
C SER A 413 -14.70 8.06 -11.12
N THR A 414 -14.86 7.23 -12.13
CA THR A 414 -15.99 6.31 -12.28
C THR A 414 -15.43 4.95 -12.65
N ARG A 415 -15.81 3.90 -11.90
CA ARG A 415 -15.48 2.51 -12.20
C ARG A 415 -16.75 1.81 -12.65
N LYS A 416 -16.74 1.20 -13.85
CA LYS A 416 -17.88 0.53 -14.46
C LYS A 416 -17.53 -0.89 -14.86
N LEU A 417 -18.44 -1.82 -14.54
CA LEU A 417 -18.45 -3.20 -14.99
C LEU A 417 -19.20 -3.32 -16.31
N GLN A 418 -18.69 -4.09 -17.24
CA GLN A 418 -19.38 -4.33 -18.51
C GLN A 418 -20.48 -5.36 -18.31
N VAL A 419 -21.69 -5.09 -18.84
CA VAL A 419 -22.83 -6.02 -18.81
C VAL A 419 -23.41 -6.21 -20.21
N ARG A 420 -23.66 -7.46 -20.57
CA ARG A 420 -24.34 -7.87 -21.80
C ARG A 420 -25.76 -8.28 -21.49
N PHE A 421 -26.69 -7.75 -22.27
CA PHE A 421 -28.09 -8.14 -22.21
C PHE A 421 -28.45 -9.02 -23.38
N VAL A 422 -29.27 -10.06 -23.14
CA VAL A 422 -29.87 -10.88 -24.17
C VAL A 422 -31.38 -10.88 -23.92
N VAL A 423 -32.12 -10.45 -24.93
CA VAL A 423 -33.58 -10.52 -24.97
C VAL A 423 -33.98 -11.61 -25.96
N ASP A 424 -34.75 -12.59 -25.54
CA ASP A 424 -35.01 -13.80 -26.32
C ASP A 424 -36.43 -14.29 -26.12
N VAL A 425 -36.95 -15.06 -27.06
CA VAL A 425 -38.21 -15.83 -26.90
C VAL A 425 -37.89 -17.28 -26.66
N VAL A 426 -38.11 -17.75 -25.43
CA VAL A 426 -37.85 -19.12 -25.00
C VAL A 426 -39.17 -19.74 -24.55
N ASP A 427 -39.55 -20.86 -25.14
CA ASP A 427 -40.84 -21.57 -24.88
C ASP A 427 -42.04 -20.62 -24.96
N GLY A 428 -42.04 -19.71 -25.95
CA GLY A 428 -43.12 -18.75 -26.19
C GLY A 428 -43.19 -17.61 -25.17
N LYS A 429 -42.20 -17.45 -24.28
CA LYS A 429 -42.10 -16.38 -23.28
C LYS A 429 -40.92 -15.48 -23.54
N LEU A 430 -41.12 -14.17 -23.40
CA LEU A 430 -40.01 -13.20 -23.43
C LEU A 430 -39.12 -13.36 -22.21
N THR A 431 -37.83 -13.49 -22.47
CA THR A 431 -36.81 -13.74 -21.49
C THR A 431 -35.73 -12.65 -21.59
N PHE A 432 -35.38 -12.03 -20.47
CA PHE A 432 -34.32 -11.07 -20.34
C PHE A 432 -33.21 -11.67 -19.50
N THR A 433 -32.02 -11.70 -20.05
CA THR A 433 -30.82 -12.19 -19.34
C THR A 433 -29.78 -11.08 -19.29
N ALA A 434 -29.19 -10.85 -18.14
CA ALA A 434 -28.03 -9.98 -17.95
C ALA A 434 -26.83 -10.82 -17.52
N THR A 435 -25.68 -10.63 -18.15
CA THR A 435 -24.42 -11.28 -17.79
C THR A 435 -23.32 -10.23 -17.74
N ASP A 436 -22.65 -10.09 -16.62
CA ASP A 436 -21.54 -9.14 -16.50
C ASP A 436 -20.16 -9.77 -16.75
N GLU A 437 -19.13 -8.92 -16.81
CA GLU A 437 -17.75 -9.35 -17.02
C GLU A 437 -17.18 -10.20 -15.88
N CYS A 438 -17.78 -10.13 -14.67
CA CYS A 438 -17.42 -10.99 -13.54
C CYS A 438 -17.98 -12.40 -13.68
N GLY A 439 -18.83 -12.65 -14.67
CA GLY A 439 -19.54 -13.92 -14.91
C GLY A 439 -20.83 -14.09 -14.10
N ARG A 440 -21.30 -13.06 -13.37
CA ARG A 440 -22.62 -13.09 -12.73
C ARG A 440 -23.69 -13.08 -13.81
N LYS A 441 -24.70 -13.90 -13.64
CA LYS A 441 -25.78 -14.05 -14.61
C LYS A 441 -27.13 -14.06 -13.91
N THR A 442 -28.04 -13.24 -14.42
CA THR A 442 -29.43 -13.16 -13.93
C THR A 442 -30.41 -13.26 -15.07
N LYS A 443 -31.62 -13.73 -14.78
CA LYS A 443 -32.67 -13.97 -15.77
C LYS A 443 -34.02 -13.56 -15.22
N VAL A 444 -34.78 -12.83 -16.01
CA VAL A 444 -36.18 -12.48 -15.74
C VAL A 444 -37.04 -12.98 -16.91
N VAL A 445 -38.13 -13.66 -16.61
CA VAL A 445 -39.09 -14.18 -17.60
C VAL A 445 -40.40 -13.41 -17.46
N LEU A 446 -40.89 -12.83 -18.55
CA LEU A 446 -42.20 -12.22 -18.60
C LEU A 446 -43.26 -13.30 -18.75
N ASN A 447 -44.15 -13.42 -17.75
CA ASN A 447 -45.27 -14.36 -17.75
C ASN A 447 -46.59 -13.71 -18.22
N GLU A 448 -46.54 -12.46 -18.66
CA GLU A 448 -47.68 -11.70 -19.16
C GLU A 448 -47.99 -12.08 -20.62
N ASN A 449 -49.26 -12.05 -21.04
CA ASN A 449 -49.62 -12.17 -22.46
C ASN A 449 -49.21 -10.86 -23.14
N ILE A 450 -48.18 -10.91 -23.98
CA ILE A 450 -47.61 -9.77 -24.65
C ILE A 450 -48.13 -9.72 -26.08
N GLU A 451 -48.70 -8.60 -26.48
CA GLU A 451 -49.22 -8.39 -27.83
C GLU A 451 -48.08 -8.17 -28.84
N LYS A 452 -48.29 -8.55 -30.10
CA LYS A 452 -47.37 -8.21 -31.18
C LYS A 452 -47.35 -6.68 -31.41
N ALA A 453 -46.16 -6.15 -31.57
CA ALA A 453 -45.96 -4.75 -31.88
C ALA A 453 -46.29 -4.45 -33.36
N GLN A 454 -46.80 -3.25 -33.63
CA GLN A 454 -47.04 -2.81 -35.02
C GLN A 454 -45.73 -2.46 -35.74
N LYS A 455 -44.65 -2.18 -35.00
CA LYS A 455 -43.29 -1.88 -35.50
C LYS A 455 -42.28 -2.55 -34.57
N SER A 456 -41.12 -2.92 -35.11
CA SER A 456 -40.01 -3.44 -34.31
C SER A 456 -39.71 -2.53 -33.10
N GLN A 457 -39.56 -3.16 -31.94
CA GLN A 457 -39.22 -2.51 -30.66
C GLN A 457 -37.72 -2.47 -30.41
N HIS A 458 -36.89 -2.88 -31.36
CA HIS A 458 -35.44 -3.01 -31.24
C HIS A 458 -34.81 -1.75 -30.54
N ASP A 459 -34.99 -0.59 -31.12
CA ASP A 459 -34.36 0.66 -30.63
C ASP A 459 -34.87 1.07 -29.24
N ASN A 460 -36.15 0.79 -28.96
CA ASN A 460 -36.74 1.05 -27.64
C ASN A 460 -36.13 0.11 -26.58
N ILE A 461 -36.01 -1.17 -26.87
CA ILE A 461 -35.41 -2.16 -25.96
C ILE A 461 -33.96 -1.79 -25.66
N VAL A 462 -33.14 -1.59 -26.70
CA VAL A 462 -31.72 -1.18 -26.57
C VAL A 462 -31.61 0.09 -25.72
N LYS A 463 -32.31 1.17 -26.12
CA LYS A 463 -32.27 2.45 -25.41
C LYS A 463 -32.68 2.35 -23.95
N GLN A 464 -33.62 1.46 -23.57
CA GLN A 464 -34.06 1.36 -22.17
C GLN A 464 -33.12 0.48 -21.33
N LEU A 465 -32.51 -0.56 -21.91
CA LEU A 465 -31.55 -1.42 -21.21
C LEU A 465 -30.20 -0.73 -20.99
N GLU A 466 -29.75 0.11 -21.93
CA GLU A 466 -28.50 0.89 -21.84
C GLU A 466 -28.53 2.02 -20.78
N LYS A 467 -29.71 2.40 -20.27
CA LYS A 467 -29.84 3.47 -19.27
C LYS A 467 -29.41 3.03 -17.87
N LEU A 468 -28.14 2.71 -17.69
CA LEU A 468 -27.58 2.21 -16.44
C LEU A 468 -27.01 3.31 -15.51
N GLY A 469 -26.83 4.51 -16.01
CA GLY A 469 -26.46 5.77 -15.31
C GLY A 469 -25.75 5.64 -13.96
N ASN A 470 -26.52 5.57 -12.87
CA ASN A 470 -26.01 5.59 -11.49
C ASN A 470 -25.64 4.20 -10.92
N THR A 471 -25.73 3.13 -11.72
CA THR A 471 -25.34 1.78 -11.29
C THR A 471 -23.83 1.55 -11.50
N ALA A 472 -23.31 0.46 -10.96
CA ALA A 472 -21.92 0.04 -11.17
C ALA A 472 -21.67 -0.54 -12.59
N TRP A 473 -22.69 -0.68 -13.43
CA TRP A 473 -22.60 -1.28 -14.75
C TRP A 473 -22.71 -0.28 -15.90
N GLU A 474 -22.15 -0.67 -17.04
CA GLU A 474 -22.29 -0.04 -18.34
C GLU A 474 -22.60 -1.12 -19.37
N ALA A 475 -23.56 -0.87 -20.27
CA ALA A 475 -23.93 -1.85 -21.27
C ALA A 475 -22.81 -1.99 -22.32
N GLU A 476 -22.28 -3.21 -22.47
CA GLU A 476 -21.34 -3.57 -23.53
C GLU A 476 -22.08 -3.91 -24.84
N ASP A 477 -23.19 -4.66 -24.71
CA ASP A 477 -23.95 -5.18 -25.85
C ASP A 477 -25.38 -5.52 -25.43
N VAL A 478 -26.33 -5.31 -26.35
CA VAL A 478 -27.74 -5.70 -26.18
C VAL A 478 -28.16 -6.53 -27.39
N ARG A 479 -28.29 -7.84 -27.22
CA ARG A 479 -28.68 -8.76 -28.29
C ARG A 479 -30.14 -9.12 -28.18
N ILE A 480 -30.83 -9.02 -29.31
CA ILE A 480 -32.24 -9.40 -29.41
C ILE A 480 -32.32 -10.61 -30.35
N LEU A 481 -32.88 -11.73 -29.86
CA LEU A 481 -32.93 -13.01 -30.55
C LEU A 481 -34.38 -13.45 -30.78
N ASN A 482 -34.59 -14.37 -31.73
CA ASN A 482 -35.83 -15.03 -32.01
C ASN A 482 -37.03 -14.08 -32.13
N SER A 483 -36.84 -12.95 -32.85
CA SER A 483 -37.88 -11.94 -33.08
C SER A 483 -38.50 -11.38 -31.80
N ALA A 484 -37.72 -11.27 -30.72
CA ALA A 484 -38.21 -10.73 -29.44
C ALA A 484 -38.59 -9.24 -29.56
N ASP A 485 -38.10 -8.52 -30.56
CA ASP A 485 -38.46 -7.14 -30.89
C ASP A 485 -39.82 -6.99 -31.60
N GLU A 486 -40.44 -8.08 -32.03
CA GLU A 486 -41.82 -8.08 -32.57
C GLU A 486 -42.90 -7.95 -31.47
N PHE A 487 -42.52 -7.99 -30.20
CA PHE A 487 -43.45 -7.87 -29.08
C PHE A 487 -43.46 -6.47 -28.49
N PHE A 488 -44.65 -5.94 -28.18
CA PHE A 488 -44.80 -4.63 -27.61
C PHE A 488 -44.56 -4.67 -26.10
N ILE A 489 -43.50 -3.93 -25.63
CA ILE A 489 -43.21 -3.81 -24.22
C ILE A 489 -43.17 -2.30 -23.88
N PRO A 490 -44.05 -1.83 -22.97
CA PRO A 490 -44.00 -0.44 -22.54
C PRO A 490 -42.62 -0.02 -21.99
N SER A 491 -42.14 1.16 -22.31
CA SER A 491 -40.83 1.66 -21.83
C SER A 491 -40.72 1.66 -20.31
N SER A 492 -41.84 1.86 -19.59
CA SER A 492 -41.88 1.76 -18.11
C SER A 492 -41.60 0.33 -17.62
N ARG A 493 -42.10 -0.67 -18.34
CA ARG A 493 -41.85 -2.08 -18.01
C ARG A 493 -40.41 -2.49 -18.32
N LEU A 494 -39.85 -2.04 -19.44
CA LEU A 494 -38.44 -2.22 -19.78
C LEU A 494 -37.52 -1.61 -18.72
N ALA A 495 -37.87 -0.42 -18.24
CA ALA A 495 -37.14 0.25 -17.17
C ALA A 495 -37.25 -0.51 -15.82
N ALA A 496 -38.39 -1.16 -15.55
CA ALA A 496 -38.55 -1.99 -14.35
C ALA A 496 -37.71 -3.29 -14.48
N LEU A 497 -37.78 -3.97 -15.64
CA LEU A 497 -36.96 -5.15 -15.91
C LEU A 497 -35.45 -4.90 -15.80
N ARG A 498 -35.00 -3.78 -16.36
CA ARG A 498 -33.60 -3.39 -16.19
C ARG A 498 -33.21 -3.27 -14.71
N ARG A 499 -34.03 -2.58 -13.89
CA ARG A 499 -33.77 -2.45 -12.44
C ARG A 499 -33.75 -3.81 -11.74
N GLU A 500 -34.72 -4.65 -12.04
CA GLU A 500 -34.83 -6.02 -11.50
C GLU A 500 -33.59 -6.88 -11.85
N LEU A 501 -33.14 -6.82 -13.11
CA LEU A 501 -31.92 -7.52 -13.56
C LEU A 501 -30.67 -7.03 -12.85
N ILE A 502 -30.50 -5.72 -12.72
CA ILE A 502 -29.33 -5.12 -12.07
C ILE A 502 -29.32 -5.41 -10.56
N GLU A 503 -30.46 -5.24 -9.87
CA GLU A 503 -30.59 -5.60 -8.46
C GLU A 503 -30.29 -7.09 -8.22
N ALA A 504 -30.73 -7.96 -9.12
CA ALA A 504 -30.39 -9.37 -9.05
C ALA A 504 -28.89 -9.65 -9.29
N LEU A 505 -28.22 -8.89 -10.18
CA LEU A 505 -26.75 -8.96 -10.35
C LEU A 505 -26.01 -8.51 -9.08
N GLU A 506 -26.46 -7.43 -8.44
CA GLU A 506 -25.87 -6.93 -7.19
C GLU A 506 -25.90 -7.99 -6.08
N ASN A 507 -26.98 -8.74 -6.01
CA ASN A 507 -27.20 -9.79 -5.01
C ASN A 507 -26.58 -11.14 -5.41
N THR A 508 -26.01 -11.27 -6.60
CA THR A 508 -25.39 -12.52 -7.09
C THR A 508 -23.90 -12.50 -6.79
N ALA A 509 -23.41 -13.52 -6.09
CA ALA A 509 -21.98 -13.68 -5.87
C ALA A 509 -21.23 -13.91 -7.20
N ILE A 510 -20.00 -13.39 -7.30
CA ILE A 510 -19.12 -13.65 -8.44
C ILE A 510 -18.86 -15.17 -8.48
N PRO A 511 -19.14 -15.87 -9.60
CA PRO A 511 -18.90 -17.30 -9.70
C PRO A 511 -17.41 -17.61 -9.49
N MET A 512 -17.12 -18.61 -8.67
CA MET A 512 -15.76 -19.16 -8.58
C MET A 512 -15.48 -19.91 -9.87
N THR A 513 -14.60 -19.42 -10.72
CA THR A 513 -14.16 -20.12 -11.92
C THR A 513 -13.29 -21.31 -11.53
N GLU A 514 -13.66 -22.52 -11.96
CA GLU A 514 -12.76 -23.68 -11.88
C GLU A 514 -11.46 -23.34 -12.61
N GLY A 515 -10.36 -23.16 -11.86
CA GLY A 515 -9.06 -22.71 -12.36
C GLY A 515 -8.77 -21.21 -12.20
N GLY A 516 -9.69 -20.39 -11.69
CA GLY A 516 -9.53 -18.95 -11.48
C GLY A 516 -8.85 -18.53 -10.18
N ASP A 517 -8.51 -19.45 -9.33
CA ASP A 517 -7.95 -19.24 -8.00
C ASP A 517 -6.43 -19.41 -7.95
N SER A 518 -5.68 -18.90 -8.93
CA SER A 518 -4.23 -18.90 -8.78
C SER A 518 -3.71 -17.85 -7.76
N LEU A 519 -4.54 -16.87 -7.36
CA LEU A 519 -4.34 -16.13 -6.11
C LEU A 519 -5.03 -16.81 -4.90
N ARG A 520 -5.74 -17.97 -5.10
CA ARG A 520 -6.55 -18.62 -4.06
C ARG A 520 -6.52 -20.15 -4.11
N ASN A 521 -5.82 -20.76 -5.08
CA ASN A 521 -5.66 -22.21 -5.25
C ASN A 521 -4.23 -22.69 -5.05
N ILE A 522 -3.59 -22.21 -4.01
CA ILE A 522 -2.60 -23.08 -3.41
C ILE A 522 -3.42 -24.13 -2.66
N LYS A 523 -3.50 -25.36 -3.21
CA LYS A 523 -3.95 -26.53 -2.46
C LYS A 523 -3.32 -26.41 -1.09
N SER A 524 -4.14 -26.34 -0.04
CA SER A 524 -3.65 -26.38 1.32
C SER A 524 -2.59 -27.47 1.35
N ALA A 525 -1.33 -27.08 1.44
CA ALA A 525 -0.27 -28.04 1.64
C ALA A 525 -0.70 -28.81 2.89
N SER A 526 -0.99 -30.08 2.70
CA SER A 526 -1.24 -30.97 3.82
C SER A 526 -0.07 -30.70 4.75
N SER A 527 -0.37 -30.21 5.96
CA SER A 527 0.60 -30.05 7.02
C SER A 527 1.33 -31.37 7.14
N SER A 528 2.50 -31.45 6.50
CA SER A 528 3.45 -32.50 6.85
C SER A 528 3.87 -32.13 8.28
N GLU A 529 3.47 -32.94 9.24
CA GLU A 529 3.95 -32.94 10.63
C GLU A 529 5.45 -33.30 10.65
N GLY A 530 6.25 -32.55 9.93
CA GLY A 530 7.70 -32.60 9.98
C GLY A 530 8.20 -31.35 10.70
N THR A 531 8.55 -31.46 11.96
CA THR A 531 9.32 -30.47 12.72
C THR A 531 10.66 -30.26 12.01
N THR A 532 10.68 -29.40 10.98
CA THR A 532 11.94 -28.90 10.41
C THR A 532 12.57 -28.00 11.46
N THR A 533 13.68 -28.46 12.03
CA THR A 533 14.52 -27.64 12.90
C THR A 533 14.99 -26.43 12.10
N VAL A 534 14.48 -25.26 12.47
CA VAL A 534 14.75 -24.02 11.78
C VAL A 534 16.00 -23.36 12.34
N ASN A 535 16.89 -22.90 11.47
CA ASN A 535 17.97 -22.00 11.88
C ASN A 535 17.36 -20.65 12.28
N ALA A 536 17.30 -20.36 13.58
CA ALA A 536 16.71 -19.15 14.13
C ALA A 536 17.30 -17.86 13.54
N ASP A 537 18.59 -17.86 13.21
CA ASP A 537 19.27 -16.71 12.60
C ASP A 537 18.82 -16.47 11.15
N ALA A 538 18.47 -17.54 10.42
CA ALA A 538 18.04 -17.43 9.02
C ALA A 538 16.63 -16.85 8.89
N ILE A 539 15.77 -17.02 9.91
CA ILE A 539 14.38 -16.54 9.88
C ILE A 539 14.13 -15.26 10.69
N ASN A 540 15.18 -14.66 11.26
CA ASN A 540 15.12 -13.39 11.99
C ASN A 540 13.93 -13.32 12.98
N ILE A 541 13.90 -14.24 13.96
CA ILE A 541 12.86 -14.23 15.00
C ILE A 541 13.10 -13.06 15.92
N ALA A 542 12.06 -12.27 16.18
CA ALA A 542 12.09 -11.12 17.08
C ALA A 542 10.69 -10.85 17.66
N ASN A 543 10.65 -9.97 18.65
CA ASN A 543 9.41 -9.36 19.16
C ASN A 543 8.38 -10.35 19.73
N VAL A 544 8.83 -11.40 20.44
CA VAL A 544 7.95 -12.36 21.10
C VAL A 544 7.41 -11.76 22.42
N ALA A 545 6.09 -11.50 22.48
CA ALA A 545 5.49 -10.74 23.57
C ALA A 545 4.40 -11.50 24.35
N ASN A 546 4.09 -12.74 23.98
CA ASN A 546 3.05 -13.53 24.62
C ASN A 546 3.42 -15.03 24.70
N PRO A 547 2.77 -15.80 25.59
CA PRO A 547 3.09 -17.22 25.80
C PRO A 547 2.73 -18.10 24.58
N ILE A 548 1.71 -17.76 23.79
CA ILE A 548 1.31 -18.53 22.61
C ILE A 548 2.42 -18.46 21.54
N ALA A 549 2.91 -17.26 21.22
CA ALA A 549 4.01 -17.09 20.28
C ALA A 549 5.29 -17.75 20.79
N GLN A 550 5.57 -17.70 22.10
CA GLN A 550 6.72 -18.37 22.70
C GLN A 550 6.62 -19.90 22.57
N ALA A 551 5.46 -20.48 22.87
CA ALA A 551 5.21 -21.90 22.70
C ALA A 551 5.32 -22.35 21.25
N TYR A 552 4.80 -21.54 20.33
CA TYR A 552 4.92 -21.76 18.90
C TYR A 552 6.38 -21.90 18.46
N TYR A 553 7.24 -20.93 18.78
CA TYR A 553 8.66 -20.98 18.43
C TYR A 553 9.41 -22.13 19.11
N ALA A 554 9.06 -22.43 20.35
CA ALA A 554 9.64 -23.58 21.07
C ALA A 554 9.31 -24.93 20.38
N ALA A 555 8.07 -25.11 19.92
CA ALA A 555 7.64 -26.29 19.16
C ALA A 555 8.39 -26.41 17.81
N HIS A 556 8.86 -25.29 17.24
CA HIS A 556 9.66 -25.25 16.00
C HIS A 556 11.18 -25.24 16.27
N GLY A 557 11.63 -25.66 17.45
CA GLY A 557 13.05 -25.85 17.80
C GLY A 557 13.75 -24.61 18.35
N VAL A 558 13.06 -23.48 18.52
CA VAL A 558 13.63 -22.23 19.05
C VAL A 558 13.25 -22.07 20.53
N LYS A 559 14.00 -22.73 21.42
CA LYS A 559 13.71 -22.74 22.87
C LYS A 559 13.77 -21.37 23.53
N ASN A 560 14.65 -20.47 23.06
CA ASN A 560 14.88 -19.14 23.62
C ASN A 560 14.59 -18.06 22.58
N ALA A 561 13.35 -17.97 22.11
CA ALA A 561 12.96 -16.91 21.19
C ALA A 561 13.13 -15.51 21.83
N PRO A 562 13.71 -14.52 21.12
CA PRO A 562 13.96 -13.20 21.69
C PRO A 562 12.67 -12.50 22.11
N LYS A 563 12.62 -12.11 23.40
CA LYS A 563 11.49 -11.33 23.91
C LYS A 563 11.41 -9.97 23.25
N ALA A 564 10.20 -9.46 23.11
CA ALA A 564 9.99 -8.11 22.59
C ALA A 564 10.70 -7.07 23.47
N PHE A 565 11.32 -6.09 22.81
CA PHE A 565 12.02 -4.96 23.45
C PHE A 565 11.12 -4.25 24.46
N GLU A 566 9.87 -4.09 24.14
CA GLU A 566 8.82 -3.43 24.92
C GLU A 566 8.52 -4.12 26.27
N LEU A 567 8.86 -5.38 26.42
CA LEU A 567 8.66 -6.13 27.68
C LEU A 567 9.76 -5.86 28.72
N ASN A 568 10.87 -5.22 28.34
CA ASN A 568 11.92 -4.87 29.30
C ASN A 568 11.73 -3.43 29.78
N PRO A 569 11.30 -3.22 31.05
CA PRO A 569 11.04 -1.88 31.58
C PRO A 569 12.30 -1.02 31.68
N ASN A 570 13.48 -1.64 31.62
CA ASN A 570 14.77 -0.97 31.71
C ASN A 570 15.29 -0.50 30.33
N TYR A 571 14.67 -0.89 29.22
CA TYR A 571 15.05 -0.44 27.88
C TYR A 571 14.38 0.91 27.55
N LYS A 572 14.78 1.94 28.29
CA LYS A 572 14.32 3.33 28.11
C LYS A 572 15.40 4.33 28.54
N VAL A 573 15.34 5.52 28.00
CA VAL A 573 16.25 6.62 28.38
C VAL A 573 16.10 6.94 29.88
N GLY A 574 17.24 7.17 30.54
CA GLY A 574 17.28 7.47 31.97
C GLY A 574 17.08 6.26 32.91
N SER A 575 17.07 5.02 32.39
CA SER A 575 17.12 3.82 33.21
C SER A 575 18.52 3.61 33.79
N THR A 576 18.62 2.80 34.87
CA THR A 576 19.90 2.40 35.49
C THR A 576 20.62 1.30 34.69
N THR A 577 20.04 0.81 33.60
CA THR A 577 20.66 -0.21 32.75
C THR A 577 21.81 0.41 31.97
N ASP A 578 22.96 -0.26 31.98
CA ASP A 578 24.08 0.12 31.10
C ASP A 578 23.62 0.16 29.63
N ALA A 579 23.87 1.26 28.94
CA ALA A 579 23.50 1.44 27.54
C ALA A 579 24.06 0.32 26.65
N SER A 580 25.21 -0.26 27.00
CA SER A 580 25.79 -1.40 26.27
C SER A 580 24.98 -2.69 26.36
N ALA A 581 24.11 -2.83 27.36
CA ALA A 581 23.21 -3.96 27.52
C ALA A 581 21.89 -3.81 26.73
N VAL A 582 21.63 -2.62 26.17
CA VAL A 582 20.46 -2.35 25.35
C VAL A 582 20.73 -2.83 23.91
N PRO A 583 19.85 -3.67 23.32
CA PRO A 583 19.99 -4.07 21.92
C PRO A 583 20.04 -2.86 20.98
N PRO A 584 20.56 -3.00 19.75
CA PRO A 584 20.53 -1.94 18.77
C PRO A 584 19.10 -1.35 18.64
N LEU A 585 18.98 -0.03 18.79
CA LEU A 585 17.69 0.68 18.65
C LEU A 585 17.17 0.63 17.20
N MET A 586 18.08 0.52 16.24
CA MET A 586 17.75 0.37 14.83
C MET A 586 18.84 -0.44 14.12
N THR A 587 18.41 -1.32 13.21
CA THR A 587 19.30 -2.04 12.27
C THR A 587 18.90 -1.68 10.85
N CYS A 588 19.83 -1.18 10.05
CA CYS A 588 19.56 -0.57 8.75
C CYS A 588 20.45 -1.16 7.64
N ARG A 589 19.86 -1.44 6.46
CA ARG A 589 20.65 -1.63 5.23
C ARG A 589 21.24 -0.30 4.76
N TYR A 590 20.57 0.80 5.05
CA TYR A 590 21.09 2.16 4.88
C TYR A 590 22.39 2.32 5.68
N CYS A 591 23.36 3.01 5.11
CA CYS A 591 24.64 3.27 5.76
C CYS A 591 25.06 4.73 5.54
N LEU A 592 25.18 5.50 6.62
CA LEU A 592 25.51 6.91 6.56
C LEU A 592 26.90 7.15 5.94
N ARG A 593 27.90 6.30 6.26
CA ARG A 593 29.22 6.37 5.59
C ARG A 593 29.10 6.25 4.08
N TYR A 594 28.28 5.32 3.57
CA TYR A 594 28.07 5.15 2.14
C TYR A 594 27.38 6.37 1.54
N ALA A 595 26.32 6.87 2.19
CA ALA A 595 25.55 8.03 1.73
C ALA A 595 26.43 9.31 1.65
N LEU A 596 27.38 9.44 2.58
CA LEU A 596 28.33 10.57 2.61
C LEU A 596 29.55 10.35 1.70
N GLY A 597 29.69 9.18 1.05
CA GLY A 597 30.81 8.88 0.14
C GLY A 597 32.08 8.33 0.79
N TYR A 598 31.99 7.86 2.04
CA TYR A 598 33.15 7.36 2.81
C TYR A 598 33.16 5.82 3.01
N CYS A 599 32.45 5.08 2.17
CA CYS A 599 32.50 3.63 2.23
C CYS A 599 33.66 3.07 1.40
N VAL A 600 34.76 2.73 2.04
CA VAL A 600 35.98 2.21 1.38
C VAL A 600 35.70 0.91 0.61
N LYS A 601 34.77 0.06 1.07
CA LYS A 601 34.36 -1.19 0.39
C LYS A 601 33.71 -0.93 -0.99
N ASN A 602 33.17 0.26 -1.21
CA ASN A 602 32.47 0.65 -2.45
C ASN A 602 33.09 1.93 -3.03
N ASP A 603 34.41 1.94 -3.17
CA ASP A 603 35.22 3.01 -3.79
C ASP A 603 35.01 4.41 -3.20
N GLY A 604 34.60 4.48 -1.95
CA GLY A 604 34.48 5.73 -1.21
C GLY A 604 35.83 6.22 -0.65
N LYS A 605 35.87 7.49 -0.29
CA LYS A 605 37.03 8.10 0.38
C LYS A 605 37.25 7.45 1.76
N ARG A 606 38.50 7.44 2.23
CA ARG A 606 38.78 7.09 3.62
C ARG A 606 38.24 8.19 4.53
N PRO A 607 37.53 7.85 5.63
CA PRO A 607 37.12 8.84 6.63
C PRO A 607 38.33 9.55 7.21
N THR A 608 38.17 10.84 7.49
CA THR A 608 39.17 11.67 8.21
C THR A 608 38.80 11.86 9.68
N TRP A 609 37.59 11.49 10.07
CA TRP A 609 37.09 11.53 11.45
C TRP A 609 37.49 10.28 12.24
N HIS A 610 37.42 10.41 13.58
CA HIS A 610 37.62 9.30 14.49
C HIS A 610 36.28 8.61 14.85
N GLU A 611 36.29 7.31 14.97
CA GLU A 611 35.11 6.54 15.34
C GLU A 611 35.11 6.13 16.81
N PRO A 612 33.94 5.90 17.40
CA PRO A 612 32.61 5.84 16.82
C PRO A 612 32.01 7.21 16.46
N LEU A 613 31.05 7.20 15.51
CA LEU A 613 30.26 8.38 15.19
C LEU A 613 28.99 8.45 16.04
N TYR A 614 28.54 9.66 16.30
CA TYR A 614 27.35 9.94 17.10
C TYR A 614 26.37 10.83 16.34
N LEU A 615 25.09 10.58 16.54
CA LEU A 615 24.01 11.50 16.17
C LEU A 615 23.49 12.16 17.44
N GLU A 616 23.52 13.48 17.49
CA GLU A 616 23.08 14.27 18.62
C GLU A 616 21.98 15.24 18.21
N ALA A 617 20.82 15.17 18.84
CA ALA A 617 19.72 16.09 18.62
C ALA A 617 19.78 17.28 19.56
N LYS A 618 19.20 18.42 19.17
CA LYS A 618 19.19 19.67 19.96
C LYS A 618 18.57 19.53 21.36
N ASN A 619 17.75 18.53 21.58
CA ASN A 619 17.14 18.24 22.88
C ASN A 619 17.98 17.29 23.75
N GLY A 620 19.22 17.03 23.40
CA GLY A 620 20.17 16.21 24.16
C GLY A 620 20.07 14.70 23.91
N MET A 621 19.16 14.24 23.04
CA MET A 621 19.16 12.83 22.63
C MET A 621 20.42 12.53 21.83
N ARG A 622 21.16 11.50 22.26
CA ARG A 622 22.40 11.04 21.62
C ARG A 622 22.34 9.55 21.37
N VAL A 623 22.84 9.12 20.20
CA VAL A 623 22.96 7.71 19.83
C VAL A 623 24.31 7.48 19.13
N ARG A 624 24.86 6.29 19.33
CA ARG A 624 26.11 5.85 18.71
C ARG A 624 25.81 5.05 17.43
N LEU A 625 26.60 5.29 16.39
CA LEU A 625 26.53 4.52 15.15
C LEU A 625 27.61 3.42 15.14
N ALA A 626 27.19 2.20 14.79
CA ALA A 626 28.10 1.09 14.54
C ALA A 626 27.93 0.59 13.10
N PHE A 627 29.04 0.25 12.44
CA PHE A 627 29.05 -0.13 11.03
C PHE A 627 29.53 -1.57 10.85
N ASN A 628 28.59 -2.49 10.61
CA ASN A 628 28.92 -3.87 10.27
C ASN A 628 29.21 -3.98 8.75
N CYS A 629 30.45 -3.72 8.36
CA CYS A 629 30.86 -3.71 6.96
C CYS A 629 30.80 -5.12 6.31
N ALA A 630 30.90 -6.21 7.08
CA ALA A 630 30.75 -7.57 6.56
C ALA A 630 29.32 -7.81 6.06
N LYS A 631 28.33 -7.42 6.85
CA LYS A 631 26.90 -7.54 6.50
C LYS A 631 26.38 -6.34 5.70
N CYS A 632 27.19 -5.31 5.47
CA CYS A 632 26.76 -4.03 4.88
C CYS A 632 25.55 -3.44 5.63
N GLN A 633 25.61 -3.36 6.95
CA GLN A 633 24.58 -2.84 7.84
C GLN A 633 25.12 -1.73 8.73
N MET A 634 24.24 -0.82 9.11
CA MET A 634 24.49 0.19 10.12
C MET A 634 23.53 -0.04 11.29
N GLU A 635 24.03 -0.01 12.49
CA GLU A 635 23.26 -0.11 13.72
C GLU A 635 23.29 1.23 14.47
N VAL A 636 22.18 1.57 15.10
CA VAL A 636 22.03 2.73 15.96
C VAL A 636 21.86 2.23 17.39
N HIS A 637 22.78 2.58 18.27
CA HIS A 637 22.81 2.13 19.66
C HIS A 637 22.44 3.25 20.62
N ALA A 638 21.89 2.90 21.77
CA ALA A 638 21.74 3.82 22.90
C ALA A 638 23.12 4.30 23.38
N GLU A 639 23.15 5.52 23.93
CA GLU A 639 24.34 6.14 24.51
C GLU A 639 24.07 6.62 25.93
#